data_c4f2c2c990868530d8cae3978fba9f1d
#
_entry.id   c4f2c2c990868530d8cae3978fba9f1d
#
_cell.length_a   1.000
_cell.length_b   1.000
_cell.length_c   1.000
_cell.angle_alpha   90.00
_cell.angle_beta   90.00
_cell.angle_gamma   90.00
#
_symmetry.space_group_name_H-M   'P 1'
#
loop_
_entity.id
_entity.type
_entity.pdbx_description
1 polymer ?
#
loop_
_entity_poly.entity_id
_entity_poly.type
_entity_poly.pdbx_seq_one_letter_code
_entity_poly.pdbx_strand_id
1 'polypeptide(L)'
;MNIKNKRFIASVVVSFCTASAMAVSSFPGEIEYKQADGATITVRLHGDEYHHWYTDLEGRLLMPTADGSLVPADDNFRTLLSVKNVSKDLRSSAYTKYPTTGEQKVLIILAEFQDKKFTYSAEEFRNMLRQPGYSGYGAAGSAYDYFVENSAGRFVPDFEVFGPVTLSSPLSYYGANNDENAHQMVVEACKQLDPQIDFSEYDRDGDGWVDNVYVFYAGYGEADGGNVNYVWPHSSNVSTKGERLMLDGVNIGSYSCSNELIGGSTRMVGIGTFCHEFCHVLGLPDVYSTNNNSAFTPYYYSLMDHGNYNGDTRCPCALTAYERYFLGWCEPRELATDGSVRLDPITDNIAFRLSLPGYDEQYYILENRVKQGWDEQLPGEGLLIWRIDYSRDVWNRNAVNNDETRQRIDLIEADGIESLRSSAGDPFPGTAGVTSFADFRDHTGTVYSHKLSNIRLDSKSILFDFNTASAFPEGIKNLASEDIEDENFNITWDAVEGADGYIVSVATEESGRVRPLGEFTAVPAAGKSFAVTGLNPETEYQCRVRSVKGVSISEASAPLTVKTAEPGIGYFSPVALDASEVTESGFTANWESMAQADRYLLDVFTTAQEAVDQDVAAFATPLSLPDGWTSTATGTMSVNGYYGAAAPSLRFSQNAEVLETPDYGKEIQGVSFWMRGYKATGDSKITISGLFGGNWKEIGQIAEISNTKGDVWEWSATAGQVGPQAIRLTYNGASGASVCVDDVTISFGMAEVKKKVVDRQNVNLTTNFAVTGLEPARDYTYIVYGAKGEKLSLPSEEIAVRTKAGDSAVTEVGDDDSELPV
;
A
#
# COMPACT_ATOMS: atom_id res chain seq x y z
N MET A 1 -20.19 -30.03 52.59
CA MET A 1 -20.84 -30.25 51.29
C MET A 1 -20.10 -29.43 50.24
N ASN A 2 -19.40 -30.11 49.32
CA ASN A 2 -18.31 -29.60 48.52
C ASN A 2 -18.78 -28.59 47.41
N ILE A 3 -18.19 -27.40 47.39
CA ILE A 3 -18.23 -26.53 46.25
C ILE A 3 -16.91 -26.66 45.51
N LYS A 4 -16.93 -27.26 44.28
CA LYS A 4 -15.78 -27.43 43.40
C LYS A 4 -15.52 -26.07 42.67
N ASN A 5 -14.35 -25.52 42.92
CA ASN A 5 -13.75 -24.47 42.13
C ASN A 5 -13.49 -25.00 40.70
N LYS A 6 -14.16 -24.42 39.69
CA LYS A 6 -13.77 -24.50 38.28
C LYS A 6 -12.81 -23.37 37.98
N ARG A 7 -11.53 -23.65 37.84
CA ARG A 7 -10.56 -22.79 37.21
C ARG A 7 -10.86 -22.76 35.70
N PHE A 8 -11.21 -21.59 35.17
CA PHE A 8 -11.18 -21.34 33.76
C PHE A 8 -9.69 -21.18 33.36
N ILE A 9 -9.17 -22.13 32.61
CA ILE A 9 -7.92 -21.98 31.86
C ILE A 9 -8.34 -21.33 30.55
N ALA A 10 -8.04 -20.04 30.39
CA ALA A 10 -8.09 -19.40 29.09
C ALA A 10 -6.92 -19.96 28.26
N SER A 11 -7.21 -20.87 27.36
CA SER A 11 -6.27 -21.27 26.30
C SER A 11 -6.18 -20.11 25.31
N VAL A 12 -5.07 -19.38 25.35
CA VAL A 12 -4.67 -18.51 24.26
C VAL A 12 -4.29 -19.44 23.11
N VAL A 13 -5.16 -19.54 22.12
CA VAL A 13 -4.83 -20.16 20.83
C VAL A 13 -3.99 -19.14 20.08
N VAL A 14 -2.68 -19.29 20.17
CA VAL A 14 -1.76 -18.63 19.24
C VAL A 14 -1.93 -19.34 17.90
N SER A 15 -2.65 -18.72 16.99
CA SER A 15 -2.78 -19.18 15.60
C SER A 15 -1.44 -18.90 14.93
N PHE A 16 -0.61 -19.94 14.77
CA PHE A 16 0.56 -19.85 13.90
C PHE A 16 0.05 -19.89 12.45
N CYS A 17 0.08 -18.74 11.78
CA CYS A 17 -0.05 -18.67 10.33
C CYS A 17 1.22 -19.32 9.73
N THR A 18 1.07 -20.48 9.12
CA THR A 18 2.13 -21.11 8.33
C THR A 18 1.86 -20.82 6.87
N ALA A 19 2.69 -19.96 6.26
CA ALA A 19 2.66 -19.73 4.82
C ALA A 19 3.09 -21.00 4.07
N SER A 20 2.40 -21.34 2.98
CA SER A 20 2.85 -22.35 2.02
C SER A 20 3.89 -21.74 1.09
N ALA A 21 4.91 -22.48 0.68
CA ALA A 21 5.72 -22.07 -0.47
C ALA A 21 4.88 -22.21 -1.73
N MET A 22 5.06 -21.28 -2.65
CA MET A 22 4.46 -21.25 -4.00
C MET A 22 5.61 -21.11 -4.99
N ALA A 23 5.54 -21.73 -6.15
CA ALA A 23 6.62 -21.69 -7.12
C ALA A 23 6.14 -21.95 -8.54
N VAL A 24 6.95 -21.54 -9.52
CA VAL A 24 6.69 -21.84 -10.93
C VAL A 24 6.66 -23.36 -11.18
N SER A 25 5.82 -23.78 -12.11
CA SER A 25 5.90 -25.11 -12.70
C SER A 25 7.25 -25.31 -13.43
N SER A 26 7.63 -26.56 -13.68
CA SER A 26 8.83 -26.87 -14.44
C SER A 26 8.81 -26.26 -15.85
N PHE A 27 9.98 -25.87 -16.38
CA PHE A 27 10.11 -25.40 -17.76
C PHE A 27 9.53 -26.41 -18.76
N PRO A 28 8.61 -26.00 -19.64
CA PRO A 28 7.86 -26.94 -20.49
C PRO A 28 8.62 -27.46 -21.71
N GLY A 29 9.86 -27.05 -21.91
CA GLY A 29 10.71 -27.38 -23.06
C GLY A 29 11.64 -28.55 -22.82
N GLU A 30 12.53 -28.77 -23.80
CA GLU A 30 13.65 -29.69 -23.69
C GLU A 30 14.82 -28.97 -23.04
N ILE A 31 15.49 -29.64 -22.10
CA ILE A 31 16.56 -29.10 -21.25
C ILE A 31 17.87 -29.84 -21.61
N GLU A 32 18.93 -29.10 -21.87
CA GLU A 32 20.28 -29.65 -21.92
C GLU A 32 20.85 -29.78 -20.51
N TYR A 33 20.74 -30.98 -19.95
CA TYR A 33 21.18 -31.25 -18.58
C TYR A 33 22.64 -31.68 -18.56
N LYS A 34 23.47 -31.00 -17.77
CA LYS A 34 24.88 -31.29 -17.66
C LYS A 34 25.13 -32.31 -16.54
N GLN A 35 25.64 -33.48 -16.87
CA GLN A 35 26.04 -34.56 -15.98
C GLN A 35 27.29 -34.19 -15.17
N ALA A 36 27.53 -34.85 -14.05
CA ALA A 36 28.70 -34.62 -13.20
C ALA A 36 30.02 -34.93 -13.88
N ASP A 37 30.03 -35.85 -14.84
CA ASP A 37 31.21 -36.17 -15.67
C ASP A 37 31.46 -35.14 -16.79
N GLY A 38 30.61 -34.13 -16.92
CA GLY A 38 30.68 -33.08 -17.93
C GLY A 38 29.96 -33.42 -19.24
N ALA A 39 29.37 -34.60 -19.40
CA ALA A 39 28.53 -34.94 -20.55
C ALA A 39 27.20 -34.15 -20.46
N THR A 40 26.61 -33.85 -21.62
CA THR A 40 25.30 -33.21 -21.70
C THR A 40 24.28 -34.21 -22.26
N ILE A 41 23.12 -34.29 -21.62
CA ILE A 41 21.96 -35.09 -22.08
C ILE A 41 20.75 -34.18 -22.25
N THR A 42 19.88 -34.47 -23.19
CA THR A 42 18.63 -33.75 -23.37
C THR A 42 17.53 -34.47 -22.60
N VAL A 43 16.83 -33.74 -21.74
CA VAL A 43 15.79 -34.26 -20.86
C VAL A 43 14.55 -33.34 -20.84
N ARG A 44 13.45 -33.83 -20.29
CA ARG A 44 12.30 -33.01 -19.90
C ARG A 44 12.12 -33.09 -18.41
N LEU A 45 11.95 -31.93 -17.77
CA LEU A 45 11.59 -31.79 -16.38
C LEU A 45 10.06 -31.69 -16.28
N HIS A 46 9.50 -32.34 -15.29
CA HIS A 46 8.07 -32.35 -14.99
C HIS A 46 7.87 -32.05 -13.52
N GLY A 47 6.81 -31.34 -13.17
CA GLY A 47 6.46 -31.13 -11.78
C GLY A 47 6.62 -29.69 -11.31
N ASP A 48 6.66 -29.57 -9.99
CA ASP A 48 6.83 -28.32 -9.27
C ASP A 48 7.89 -28.52 -8.16
N GLU A 49 8.11 -27.49 -7.33
CA GLU A 49 9.06 -27.51 -6.23
C GLU A 49 8.82 -28.62 -5.19
N TYR A 50 7.61 -29.15 -5.12
CA TYR A 50 7.26 -30.24 -4.17
C TYR A 50 7.41 -31.62 -4.74
N HIS A 51 7.13 -31.75 -6.05
CA HIS A 51 7.11 -33.07 -6.68
C HIS A 51 7.49 -32.95 -8.18
N HIS A 52 8.77 -33.21 -8.49
CA HIS A 52 9.27 -33.15 -9.83
C HIS A 52 10.07 -34.40 -10.19
N TRP A 53 10.21 -34.66 -11.48
CA TRP A 53 10.95 -35.79 -12.04
C TRP A 53 11.43 -35.50 -13.46
N TYR A 54 12.46 -36.23 -13.86
CA TYR A 54 13.04 -36.10 -15.18
C TYR A 54 12.67 -37.29 -16.07
N THR A 55 12.48 -37.02 -17.38
CA THR A 55 12.36 -38.04 -18.41
C THR A 55 13.35 -37.75 -19.54
N ASP A 56 13.77 -38.80 -20.26
CA ASP A 56 14.40 -38.61 -21.58
C ASP A 56 13.34 -38.26 -22.63
N LEU A 57 13.79 -38.05 -23.89
CA LEU A 57 12.89 -37.67 -25.00
C LEU A 57 11.92 -38.77 -25.41
N GLU A 58 12.23 -40.05 -25.08
CA GLU A 58 11.33 -41.20 -25.26
C GLU A 58 10.34 -41.38 -24.10
N GLY A 59 10.34 -40.46 -23.10
CA GLY A 59 9.47 -40.52 -21.91
C GLY A 59 9.91 -41.54 -20.86
N ARG A 60 11.13 -42.05 -20.90
CA ARG A 60 11.64 -42.96 -19.88
C ARG A 60 12.09 -42.17 -18.66
N LEU A 61 11.63 -42.59 -17.50
CA LEU A 61 11.93 -41.95 -16.23
C LEU A 61 13.43 -42.03 -15.92
N LEU A 62 13.97 -40.86 -15.50
CA LEU A 62 15.34 -40.72 -15.00
C LEU A 62 15.32 -40.43 -13.50
N MET A 63 16.33 -40.88 -12.77
CA MET A 63 16.51 -40.58 -11.36
C MET A 63 17.83 -39.87 -11.09
N PRO A 64 17.86 -38.88 -10.18
CA PRO A 64 19.09 -38.22 -9.79
C PRO A 64 19.96 -39.10 -8.92
N THR A 65 21.26 -39.06 -9.10
CA THR A 65 22.26 -39.67 -8.26
C THR A 65 22.82 -38.64 -7.26
N ALA A 66 23.55 -39.10 -6.26
CA ALA A 66 24.10 -38.23 -5.21
C ALA A 66 25.09 -37.14 -5.72
N ASP A 67 25.70 -37.35 -6.89
CA ASP A 67 26.56 -36.37 -7.54
C ASP A 67 25.80 -35.45 -8.50
N GLY A 68 24.45 -35.55 -8.55
CA GLY A 68 23.60 -34.77 -9.40
C GLY A 68 23.51 -35.22 -10.86
N SER A 69 24.04 -36.44 -11.20
CA SER A 69 23.83 -37.02 -12.54
C SER A 69 22.44 -37.64 -12.63
N LEU A 70 21.85 -37.66 -13.86
CA LEU A 70 20.60 -38.35 -14.14
C LEU A 70 20.87 -39.69 -14.82
N VAL A 71 20.32 -40.77 -14.27
CA VAL A 71 20.44 -42.14 -14.77
C VAL A 71 19.05 -42.77 -14.93
N PRO A 72 18.89 -43.85 -15.78
CA PRO A 72 17.60 -44.54 -15.87
C PRO A 72 17.09 -45.00 -14.53
N ALA A 73 15.82 -44.66 -14.22
CA ALA A 73 15.18 -45.00 -12.96
C ALA A 73 15.03 -46.48 -12.74
N ASP A 74 15.37 -46.94 -11.54
CA ASP A 74 15.12 -48.33 -11.10
C ASP A 74 13.68 -48.53 -10.61
N ASP A 75 13.30 -49.78 -10.28
CA ASP A 75 11.94 -50.08 -9.83
C ASP A 75 11.63 -49.50 -8.42
N ASN A 76 12.65 -49.25 -7.60
CA ASN A 76 12.48 -48.63 -6.29
C ASN A 76 12.15 -47.14 -6.45
N PHE A 77 12.86 -46.43 -7.32
CA PHE A 77 12.58 -45.02 -7.59
C PHE A 77 11.20 -44.84 -8.22
N ARG A 78 10.80 -45.71 -9.18
CA ARG A 78 9.45 -45.73 -9.74
C ARG A 78 8.37 -45.90 -8.66
N THR A 79 8.62 -46.81 -7.71
CA THR A 79 7.69 -47.04 -6.58
C THR A 79 7.65 -45.82 -5.66
N LEU A 80 8.81 -45.24 -5.33
CA LEU A 80 8.89 -44.04 -4.49
C LEU A 80 8.18 -42.84 -5.12
N LEU A 81 8.33 -42.65 -6.42
CA LEU A 81 7.65 -41.58 -7.15
C LEU A 81 6.12 -41.78 -7.16
N SER A 82 5.65 -43.03 -7.31
CA SER A 82 4.22 -43.37 -7.27
C SER A 82 3.59 -43.27 -5.88
N VAL A 83 4.39 -43.41 -4.82
CA VAL A 83 3.95 -43.33 -3.40
C VAL A 83 4.04 -41.93 -2.84
N LYS A 84 4.84 -41.07 -3.42
CA LYS A 84 4.90 -39.63 -3.07
C LYS A 84 3.68 -38.83 -3.56
N ASN A 85 2.48 -39.35 -3.37
CA ASN A 85 1.36 -38.51 -3.01
C ASN A 85 1.62 -38.05 -1.57
N VAL A 86 2.57 -37.13 -1.44
CA VAL A 86 2.82 -36.47 -0.14
C VAL A 86 1.50 -35.80 0.17
N SER A 87 0.90 -36.20 1.28
CA SER A 87 -0.07 -35.34 1.95
C SER A 87 0.67 -34.01 2.16
N LYS A 88 0.50 -33.07 1.22
CA LYS A 88 0.92 -31.70 1.41
C LYS A 88 0.34 -31.32 2.75
N ASP A 89 1.17 -30.99 3.71
CA ASP A 89 0.76 -30.20 4.85
C ASP A 89 0.17 -28.92 4.22
N LEU A 90 -1.15 -28.94 4.07
CA LEU A 90 -1.94 -27.88 3.41
C LEU A 90 -1.89 -26.65 4.32
N ARG A 91 -0.77 -25.97 4.27
CA ARG A 91 -0.51 -24.77 5.05
C ARG A 91 -1.12 -23.62 4.28
N SER A 92 -2.11 -22.96 4.86
CA SER A 92 -2.71 -21.79 4.28
C SER A 92 -1.62 -20.78 3.96
N SER A 93 -1.52 -20.35 2.71
CA SER A 93 -0.90 -19.07 2.43
C SER A 93 -1.69 -18.05 3.26
N ALA A 94 -1.04 -17.44 4.26
CA ALA A 94 -1.60 -16.23 4.83
C ALA A 94 -1.75 -15.27 3.64
N TYR A 95 -2.96 -14.78 3.38
CA TYR A 95 -3.18 -13.70 2.44
C TYR A 95 -2.14 -12.64 2.77
N THR A 96 -1.23 -12.41 1.84
CA THR A 96 -0.36 -11.27 1.94
C THR A 96 -1.25 -10.04 1.87
N LYS A 97 -1.10 -9.13 2.79
CA LYS A 97 -1.81 -7.86 2.78
C LYS A 97 -1.09 -6.83 1.90
N TYR A 98 -0.20 -7.29 1.02
CA TYR A 98 0.53 -6.40 0.13
C TYR A 98 -0.44 -5.52 -0.66
N PRO A 99 -0.27 -4.19 -0.64
CA PRO A 99 -1.18 -3.30 -1.36
C PRO A 99 -1.14 -3.55 -2.87
N THR A 100 -2.28 -3.85 -3.47
CA THR A 100 -2.40 -4.11 -4.92
C THR A 100 -2.64 -2.86 -5.76
N THR A 101 -2.63 -1.67 -5.15
CA THR A 101 -2.89 -0.39 -5.85
C THR A 101 -1.95 0.71 -5.35
N GLY A 102 -1.81 1.77 -6.15
CA GLY A 102 -0.94 2.92 -5.85
C GLY A 102 0.53 2.67 -6.13
N GLU A 103 1.36 3.62 -5.74
CA GLU A 103 2.82 3.50 -5.80
C GLU A 103 3.32 2.64 -4.63
N GLN A 104 4.06 1.57 -4.95
CA GLN A 104 4.54 0.61 -3.96
C GLN A 104 6.03 0.35 -4.10
N LYS A 105 6.78 0.53 -3.02
CA LYS A 105 8.19 0.15 -2.95
C LYS A 105 8.31 -1.37 -2.86
N VAL A 106 9.19 -1.95 -3.68
CA VAL A 106 9.45 -3.39 -3.72
C VAL A 106 10.93 -3.64 -3.49
N LEU A 107 11.24 -4.39 -2.44
CA LEU A 107 12.61 -4.72 -2.08
C LEU A 107 13.15 -5.87 -2.92
N ILE A 108 14.22 -5.60 -3.69
CA ILE A 108 14.92 -6.60 -4.51
C ILE A 108 16.37 -6.71 -4.04
N ILE A 109 16.80 -7.92 -3.75
CA ILE A 109 18.18 -8.21 -3.37
C ILE A 109 18.85 -9.12 -4.39
N LEU A 110 20.08 -8.79 -4.78
CA LEU A 110 20.93 -9.65 -5.60
C LEU A 110 21.85 -10.44 -4.69
N ALA A 111 21.75 -11.77 -4.70
CA ALA A 111 22.55 -12.67 -3.88
C ALA A 111 23.41 -13.61 -4.74
N GLU A 112 24.71 -13.60 -4.51
CA GLU A 112 25.65 -14.50 -5.18
C GLU A 112 26.26 -15.47 -4.18
N PHE A 113 26.61 -16.66 -4.65
CA PHE A 113 27.12 -17.72 -3.78
C PHE A 113 28.66 -17.71 -3.68
N GLN A 114 29.19 -18.48 -2.76
CA GLN A 114 30.62 -18.66 -2.61
C GLN A 114 31.27 -19.14 -3.92
N ASP A 115 30.61 -20.06 -4.61
CA ASP A 115 31.08 -20.75 -5.82
C ASP A 115 30.43 -20.25 -7.11
N LYS A 116 29.43 -19.37 -7.03
CA LYS A 116 28.71 -18.86 -8.21
C LYS A 116 28.47 -17.36 -8.09
N LYS A 117 29.01 -16.62 -9.07
CA LYS A 117 28.90 -15.16 -9.18
C LYS A 117 27.97 -14.78 -10.28
N PHE A 118 27.37 -13.58 -10.20
CA PHE A 118 26.57 -13.04 -11.28
C PHE A 118 27.38 -12.88 -12.56
N THR A 119 26.75 -13.20 -13.68
CA THR A 119 27.23 -12.95 -15.04
C THR A 119 26.85 -11.54 -15.48
N TYR A 120 25.68 -11.08 -15.05
CA TYR A 120 25.12 -9.78 -15.37
C TYR A 120 25.25 -8.80 -14.19
N SER A 121 25.35 -7.51 -14.54
CA SER A 121 25.53 -6.44 -13.55
C SER A 121 24.21 -6.09 -12.85
N ALA A 122 24.31 -5.49 -11.65
CA ALA A 122 23.15 -4.95 -10.94
C ALA A 122 22.37 -3.91 -11.78
N GLU A 123 23.06 -3.17 -12.67
CA GLU A 123 22.42 -2.21 -13.56
C GLU A 123 21.54 -2.89 -14.64
N GLU A 124 21.96 -4.06 -15.15
CA GLU A 124 21.13 -4.83 -16.08
C GLU A 124 19.86 -5.36 -15.41
N PHE A 125 19.92 -5.76 -14.13
CA PHE A 125 18.72 -6.08 -13.33
C PHE A 125 17.83 -4.87 -13.11
N ARG A 126 18.40 -3.70 -12.75
CA ARG A 126 17.62 -2.45 -12.62
C ARG A 126 16.90 -2.11 -13.91
N ASN A 127 17.59 -2.20 -15.04
CA ASN A 127 16.98 -1.90 -16.35
C ASN A 127 15.86 -2.90 -16.68
N MET A 128 16.06 -4.20 -16.47
CA MET A 128 15.05 -5.22 -16.68
C MET A 128 13.81 -5.02 -15.80
N LEU A 129 13.99 -4.55 -14.57
CA LEU A 129 12.89 -4.39 -13.63
C LEU A 129 12.19 -3.03 -13.75
N ARG A 130 12.93 -1.93 -13.97
CA ARG A 130 12.45 -0.56 -13.81
C ARG A 130 12.37 0.28 -15.08
N GLN A 131 13.19 -0.02 -16.11
CA GLN A 131 13.31 0.89 -17.25
C GLN A 131 12.05 0.87 -18.10
N PRO A 132 11.31 1.99 -18.23
CA PRO A 132 10.18 2.08 -19.16
C PRO A 132 10.60 1.80 -20.60
N GLY A 133 9.86 0.92 -21.29
CA GLY A 133 10.16 0.53 -22.65
C GLY A 133 11.39 -0.36 -22.80
N TYR A 134 11.81 -1.08 -21.75
CA TYR A 134 12.96 -1.99 -21.81
C TYR A 134 12.80 -3.05 -22.93
N SER A 135 13.84 -3.19 -23.76
CA SER A 135 13.87 -4.14 -24.87
C SER A 135 15.16 -4.95 -24.94
N GLY A 136 15.94 -4.92 -23.85
CA GLY A 136 17.17 -5.69 -23.74
C GLY A 136 16.93 -7.18 -23.93
N TYR A 137 17.84 -7.84 -24.65
CA TYR A 137 17.78 -9.30 -24.94
C TYR A 137 16.48 -9.78 -25.61
N GLY A 138 15.73 -8.88 -26.28
CA GLY A 138 14.45 -9.19 -26.93
C GLY A 138 13.24 -9.20 -25.98
N ALA A 139 13.33 -8.52 -24.83
CA ALA A 139 12.22 -8.34 -23.90
C ALA A 139 11.09 -7.49 -24.50
N ALA A 140 9.86 -7.85 -24.20
CA ALA A 140 8.66 -7.09 -24.58
C ALA A 140 8.47 -5.81 -23.75
N GLY A 141 9.13 -5.69 -22.61
CA GLY A 141 9.11 -4.58 -21.68
C GLY A 141 9.86 -4.92 -20.40
N SER A 142 9.91 -3.99 -19.44
CA SER A 142 10.38 -4.22 -18.07
C SER A 142 9.26 -4.82 -17.19
N ALA A 143 9.61 -5.26 -15.97
CA ALA A 143 8.62 -5.65 -14.98
C ALA A 143 7.70 -4.47 -14.59
N TYR A 144 8.25 -3.26 -14.48
CA TYR A 144 7.47 -2.04 -14.32
C TYR A 144 6.42 -1.89 -15.43
N ASP A 145 6.83 -2.01 -16.71
CA ASP A 145 5.91 -1.97 -17.85
C ASP A 145 4.80 -3.02 -17.72
N TYR A 146 5.19 -4.25 -17.32
CA TYR A 146 4.24 -5.36 -17.17
C TYR A 146 3.15 -5.04 -16.15
N PHE A 147 3.53 -4.64 -14.96
CA PHE A 147 2.56 -4.39 -13.88
C PHE A 147 1.72 -3.14 -14.13
N VAL A 148 2.31 -2.05 -14.62
CA VAL A 148 1.57 -0.82 -14.94
C VAL A 148 0.53 -1.08 -16.02
N GLU A 149 0.88 -1.79 -17.09
CA GLU A 149 -0.05 -2.09 -18.19
C GLU A 149 -1.14 -3.08 -17.77
N ASN A 150 -0.78 -4.17 -17.06
CA ASN A 150 -1.75 -5.17 -16.61
C ASN A 150 -2.69 -4.65 -15.52
N SER A 151 -2.25 -3.74 -14.68
CA SER A 151 -3.10 -3.08 -13.70
C SER A 151 -3.89 -1.90 -14.27
N ALA A 152 -3.70 -1.61 -15.55
CA ALA A 152 -4.24 -0.40 -16.18
C ALA A 152 -3.85 0.89 -15.43
N GLY A 153 -2.61 0.96 -14.93
CA GLY A 153 -2.06 2.08 -14.16
C GLY A 153 -2.47 2.13 -12.70
N ARG A 154 -3.21 1.15 -12.18
CA ARG A 154 -3.65 1.13 -10.76
C ARG A 154 -2.56 0.73 -9.79
N PHE A 155 -1.58 -0.03 -10.23
CA PHE A 155 -0.44 -0.48 -9.45
C PHE A 155 0.86 -0.03 -10.14
N VAL A 156 1.67 0.74 -9.42
CA VAL A 156 2.91 1.35 -9.92
C VAL A 156 4.06 0.92 -9.01
N PRO A 157 4.76 -0.20 -9.32
CA PRO A 157 5.84 -0.69 -8.48
C PRO A 157 7.12 0.11 -8.66
N ASP A 158 7.79 0.45 -7.57
CA ASP A 158 9.16 0.95 -7.54
C ASP A 158 10.10 -0.16 -7.05
N PHE A 159 10.74 -0.87 -7.97
CA PHE A 159 11.64 -1.98 -7.70
C PHE A 159 13.02 -1.47 -7.26
N GLU A 160 13.30 -1.42 -5.98
CA GLU A 160 14.60 -0.97 -5.43
C GLU A 160 15.59 -2.14 -5.35
N VAL A 161 16.66 -2.09 -6.15
CA VAL A 161 17.63 -3.20 -6.31
C VAL A 161 18.91 -2.94 -5.53
N PHE A 162 19.19 -3.80 -4.55
CA PHE A 162 20.37 -3.78 -3.69
C PHE A 162 21.32 -4.96 -3.95
N GLY A 163 22.58 -4.82 -3.56
CA GLY A 163 23.60 -5.84 -3.77
C GLY A 163 24.40 -5.67 -5.07
N PRO A 164 25.09 -6.71 -5.57
CA PRO A 164 25.07 -8.09 -5.06
C PRO A 164 25.83 -8.26 -3.74
N VAL A 165 25.32 -9.19 -2.91
CA VAL A 165 26.01 -9.68 -1.70
C VAL A 165 26.47 -11.11 -1.90
N THR A 166 27.63 -11.47 -1.33
CA THR A 166 28.16 -12.83 -1.42
C THR A 166 27.78 -13.64 -0.18
N LEU A 167 27.03 -14.70 -0.38
CA LEU A 167 26.63 -15.63 0.67
C LEU A 167 27.78 -16.55 1.11
N SER A 168 27.72 -17.09 2.32
CA SER A 168 28.80 -17.85 2.96
C SER A 168 28.97 -19.26 2.41
N SER A 169 27.96 -19.83 1.76
CA SER A 169 27.94 -21.21 1.28
C SER A 169 27.82 -21.31 -0.24
N PRO A 170 28.09 -22.48 -0.84
CA PRO A 170 27.87 -22.72 -2.27
C PRO A 170 26.38 -22.81 -2.61
N LEU A 171 26.00 -22.59 -3.87
CA LEU A 171 24.62 -22.67 -4.36
C LEU A 171 23.93 -23.98 -3.96
N SER A 172 24.65 -25.11 -4.08
CA SER A 172 24.13 -26.43 -3.74
C SER A 172 23.80 -26.63 -2.26
N TYR A 173 24.27 -25.77 -1.36
CA TYR A 173 23.88 -25.81 0.06
C TYR A 173 22.46 -25.29 0.25
N TYR A 174 22.08 -24.24 -0.49
CA TYR A 174 20.77 -23.59 -0.35
C TYR A 174 19.67 -24.36 -1.07
N GLY A 175 19.98 -25.01 -2.22
CA GLY A 175 19.00 -25.74 -3.02
C GLY A 175 18.90 -27.24 -2.73
N ALA A 176 19.85 -27.84 -1.98
CA ALA A 176 19.80 -29.27 -1.70
C ALA A 176 18.58 -29.69 -0.85
N ASN A 177 18.15 -30.95 -1.03
CA ASN A 177 17.04 -31.57 -0.30
C ASN A 177 15.70 -30.82 -0.46
N ASN A 178 15.36 -30.43 -1.66
CA ASN A 178 14.17 -29.63 -1.98
C ASN A 178 14.20 -28.30 -1.21
N ASP A 179 15.20 -27.48 -1.43
CA ASP A 179 15.35 -26.12 -0.94
C ASP A 179 15.28 -25.97 0.61
N GLU A 180 15.71 -27.01 1.34
CA GLU A 180 15.63 -27.01 2.80
C GLU A 180 16.29 -25.77 3.43
N ASN A 181 17.37 -25.25 2.82
CA ASN A 181 18.13 -24.10 3.31
C ASN A 181 17.90 -22.81 2.51
N ALA A 182 17.00 -22.77 1.54
CA ALA A 182 16.79 -21.56 0.70
C ALA A 182 16.45 -20.31 1.53
N HIS A 183 15.67 -20.45 2.60
CA HIS A 183 15.36 -19.37 3.53
C HIS A 183 16.62 -18.72 4.15
N GLN A 184 17.72 -19.45 4.33
CA GLN A 184 18.96 -18.91 4.88
C GLN A 184 19.65 -17.96 3.91
N MET A 185 19.48 -18.13 2.60
CA MET A 185 19.93 -17.20 1.57
C MET A 185 19.35 -15.80 1.85
N VAL A 186 18.06 -15.74 2.11
CA VAL A 186 17.34 -14.48 2.41
C VAL A 186 17.83 -13.87 3.72
N VAL A 187 17.92 -14.68 4.78
CA VAL A 187 18.39 -14.24 6.10
C VAL A 187 19.80 -13.68 6.06
N GLU A 188 20.73 -14.36 5.34
CA GLU A 188 22.11 -13.88 5.18
C GLU A 188 22.18 -12.58 4.38
N ALA A 189 21.42 -12.51 3.27
CA ALA A 189 21.41 -11.34 2.39
C ALA A 189 20.88 -10.10 3.13
N CYS A 190 19.76 -10.22 3.83
CA CYS A 190 19.20 -9.14 4.62
C CYS A 190 20.19 -8.64 5.70
N LYS A 191 20.80 -9.56 6.47
CA LYS A 191 21.80 -9.18 7.48
C LYS A 191 23.02 -8.44 6.91
N GLN A 192 23.47 -8.80 5.70
CA GLN A 192 24.59 -8.13 5.06
C GLN A 192 24.23 -6.73 4.56
N LEU A 193 22.99 -6.51 4.18
CA LEU A 193 22.49 -5.25 3.61
C LEU A 193 21.84 -4.32 4.65
N ASP A 194 21.65 -4.76 5.88
CA ASP A 194 21.09 -3.99 7.00
C ASP A 194 21.70 -2.56 7.13
N PRO A 195 23.01 -2.33 6.94
CA PRO A 195 23.55 -0.97 6.97
C PRO A 195 23.19 -0.09 5.76
N GLN A 196 22.54 -0.62 4.74
CA GLN A 196 22.23 0.06 3.49
C GLN A 196 20.72 0.18 3.23
N ILE A 197 19.90 -0.62 3.91
CA ILE A 197 18.46 -0.71 3.73
C ILE A 197 17.79 -0.38 5.07
N ASP A 198 16.86 0.55 5.06
CA ASP A 198 15.86 0.71 6.12
C ASP A 198 14.67 -0.22 5.81
N PHE A 199 14.65 -1.37 6.46
CA PHE A 199 13.62 -2.39 6.21
C PHE A 199 12.22 -1.92 6.62
N SER A 200 12.11 -0.91 7.49
CA SER A 200 10.81 -0.36 7.91
C SER A 200 10.06 0.34 6.76
N GLU A 201 10.77 0.78 5.70
CA GLU A 201 10.14 1.38 4.52
C GLU A 201 9.36 0.37 3.66
N TYR A 202 9.57 -0.93 3.87
CA TYR A 202 8.92 -2.04 3.14
C TYR A 202 7.85 -2.77 3.96
N ASP A 203 7.48 -2.26 5.11
CA ASP A 203 6.25 -2.57 5.86
C ASP A 203 5.17 -1.56 5.46
N ARG A 204 4.54 -1.78 4.30
CA ARG A 204 3.63 -0.81 3.67
C ARG A 204 2.23 -0.82 4.28
N ASP A 205 1.82 -1.93 4.89
CA ASP A 205 0.53 -2.03 5.58
C ASP A 205 0.63 -1.74 7.09
N GLY A 206 1.85 -1.57 7.62
CA GLY A 206 2.12 -1.19 9.01
C GLY A 206 1.86 -2.30 10.02
N ASP A 207 1.94 -3.57 9.62
CA ASP A 207 1.65 -4.70 10.50
C ASP A 207 2.86 -5.23 11.28
N GLY A 208 4.04 -4.62 11.08
CA GLY A 208 5.29 -4.96 11.73
C GLY A 208 6.09 -6.06 11.02
N TRP A 209 5.74 -6.34 9.76
CA TRP A 209 6.46 -7.27 8.89
C TRP A 209 6.81 -6.60 7.56
N VAL A 210 8.00 -6.86 7.05
CA VAL A 210 8.34 -6.53 5.67
C VAL A 210 7.41 -7.34 4.76
N ASP A 211 6.69 -6.66 3.86
CA ASP A 211 5.67 -7.28 2.99
C ASP A 211 6.26 -8.42 2.15
N ASN A 212 7.42 -8.22 1.54
CA ASN A 212 8.17 -9.24 0.83
C ASN A 212 9.65 -8.84 0.60
N VAL A 213 10.55 -9.81 0.63
CA VAL A 213 11.93 -9.68 0.17
C VAL A 213 12.10 -10.53 -1.09
N TYR A 214 12.29 -9.91 -2.26
CA TYR A 214 12.55 -10.65 -3.49
C TYR A 214 14.06 -10.83 -3.71
N VAL A 215 14.52 -12.06 -3.90
CA VAL A 215 15.95 -12.37 -4.10
C VAL A 215 16.20 -12.93 -5.49
N PHE A 216 16.93 -12.19 -6.32
CA PHE A 216 17.58 -12.79 -7.49
C PHE A 216 18.89 -13.44 -7.06
N TYR A 217 19.07 -14.70 -7.38
CA TYR A 217 20.30 -15.43 -7.09
C TYR A 217 21.11 -15.75 -8.34
N ALA A 218 22.46 -15.75 -8.20
CA ALA A 218 23.38 -15.94 -9.28
C ALA A 218 23.32 -17.36 -9.89
N GLY A 219 23.32 -17.47 -11.19
CA GLY A 219 23.37 -18.71 -11.92
C GLY A 219 22.01 -19.28 -12.33
N TYR A 220 21.88 -20.61 -12.30
CA TYR A 220 20.69 -21.33 -12.77
C TYR A 220 19.79 -21.72 -11.63
N GLY A 221 18.48 -21.83 -11.91
CA GLY A 221 17.50 -22.48 -11.08
C GLY A 221 17.29 -23.95 -11.47
N GLU A 222 16.77 -24.77 -10.56
CA GLU A 222 16.42 -26.17 -10.89
C GLU A 222 15.23 -26.23 -11.85
N ALA A 223 14.22 -25.36 -11.69
CA ALA A 223 12.99 -25.34 -12.47
C ALA A 223 13.20 -25.23 -13.99
N ASP A 224 14.25 -24.56 -14.43
CA ASP A 224 14.57 -24.35 -15.85
C ASP A 224 15.83 -25.07 -16.31
N GLY A 225 16.18 -26.17 -15.65
CA GLY A 225 17.24 -27.11 -16.08
C GLY A 225 18.57 -26.94 -15.38
N GLY A 226 18.60 -26.31 -14.22
CA GLY A 226 19.75 -26.36 -13.31
C GLY A 226 19.96 -27.74 -12.71
N ASN A 227 21.01 -27.88 -11.91
CA ASN A 227 21.28 -29.12 -11.17
C ASN A 227 20.23 -29.33 -10.08
N VAL A 228 19.88 -30.59 -9.76
CA VAL A 228 18.91 -31.00 -8.72
C VAL A 228 19.22 -30.50 -7.30
N ASN A 229 20.38 -29.91 -7.08
CA ASN A 229 20.76 -29.27 -5.83
C ASN A 229 20.76 -27.72 -5.93
N TYR A 230 20.20 -27.16 -7.00
CA TYR A 230 20.07 -25.72 -7.13
C TYR A 230 18.72 -25.27 -6.60
N VAL A 231 18.61 -24.00 -6.24
CA VAL A 231 17.36 -23.46 -5.71
C VAL A 231 16.31 -23.45 -6.82
N TRP A 232 15.11 -23.94 -6.49
CA TRP A 232 13.92 -23.79 -7.33
C TRP A 232 13.33 -22.38 -7.10
N PRO A 233 13.00 -21.59 -8.13
CA PRO A 233 12.29 -20.34 -7.96
C PRO A 233 10.97 -20.54 -7.20
N HIS A 234 10.75 -19.78 -6.13
CA HIS A 234 9.56 -19.95 -5.29
C HIS A 234 9.28 -18.74 -4.40
N SER A 235 8.05 -18.68 -3.87
CA SER A 235 7.63 -17.79 -2.80
C SER A 235 7.39 -18.57 -1.51
N SER A 236 7.89 -18.09 -0.37
CA SER A 236 7.81 -18.77 0.92
C SER A 236 7.94 -17.78 2.09
N ASN A 237 8.18 -18.32 3.29
CA ASN A 237 8.39 -17.49 4.49
C ASN A 237 9.50 -18.05 5.35
N VAL A 238 10.44 -17.23 5.79
CA VAL A 238 11.60 -17.65 6.62
C VAL A 238 11.17 -18.28 7.95
N SER A 239 10.04 -17.89 8.51
CA SER A 239 9.52 -18.41 9.77
C SER A 239 9.03 -19.87 9.69
N THR A 240 8.75 -20.40 8.50
CA THR A 240 8.30 -21.79 8.30
C THR A 240 9.37 -22.79 8.72
N LYS A 241 10.63 -22.38 8.72
CA LYS A 241 11.79 -23.18 9.17
C LYS A 241 12.23 -22.83 10.60
N GLY A 242 11.43 -22.03 11.33
CA GLY A 242 11.72 -21.64 12.71
C GLY A 242 12.70 -20.47 12.86
N GLU A 243 13.13 -19.86 11.76
CA GLU A 243 13.97 -18.67 11.77
C GLU A 243 13.15 -17.41 12.11
N ARG A 244 13.80 -16.49 12.84
CA ARG A 244 13.24 -15.17 13.15
C ARG A 244 14.32 -14.12 12.92
N LEU A 245 14.04 -13.19 12.08
CA LEU A 245 14.90 -12.06 11.80
C LEU A 245 14.10 -10.76 11.97
N MET A 246 14.61 -9.84 12.78
CA MET A 246 14.05 -8.49 12.93
C MET A 246 15.16 -7.49 12.61
N LEU A 247 14.90 -6.55 11.71
CA LEU A 247 15.77 -5.45 11.31
C LEU A 247 14.95 -4.17 11.33
N ASP A 248 15.51 -3.05 11.74
CA ASP A 248 14.85 -1.73 11.81
C ASP A 248 13.47 -1.71 12.50
N GLY A 249 13.24 -2.64 13.44
CA GLY A 249 11.98 -2.75 14.18
C GLY A 249 10.88 -3.55 13.50
N VAL A 250 11.09 -4.07 12.29
CA VAL A 250 10.16 -4.92 11.54
C VAL A 250 10.69 -6.34 11.37
N ASN A 251 9.81 -7.31 11.25
CA ASN A 251 10.16 -8.72 11.06
C ASN A 251 10.33 -9.04 9.57
N ILE A 252 11.34 -9.84 9.23
CA ILE A 252 11.51 -10.39 7.90
C ILE A 252 10.81 -11.75 7.87
N GLY A 253 9.83 -11.88 6.99
CA GLY A 253 8.99 -13.09 6.89
C GLY A 253 8.85 -13.59 5.47
N SER A 254 7.94 -12.99 4.70
CA SER A 254 7.67 -13.32 3.32
C SER A 254 8.89 -13.08 2.43
N TYR A 255 9.19 -14.03 1.55
CA TYR A 255 10.20 -13.87 0.51
C TYR A 255 9.80 -14.60 -0.76
N SER A 256 10.36 -14.11 -1.88
CA SER A 256 10.31 -14.79 -3.18
C SER A 256 11.72 -14.85 -3.76
N CYS A 257 12.00 -15.80 -4.63
CA CYS A 257 13.31 -15.87 -5.28
C CYS A 257 13.23 -16.41 -6.70
N SER A 258 14.22 -16.00 -7.53
CA SER A 258 14.43 -16.55 -8.86
C SER A 258 15.90 -16.46 -9.29
N ASN A 259 16.25 -17.24 -10.32
CA ASN A 259 17.61 -17.35 -10.85
C ASN A 259 17.95 -16.24 -11.84
N GLU A 260 19.27 -16.10 -12.10
CA GLU A 260 19.83 -15.15 -13.07
C GLU A 260 19.75 -15.66 -14.52
N LEU A 261 20.03 -16.95 -14.75
CA LEU A 261 20.29 -17.51 -16.07
C LEU A 261 19.26 -18.57 -16.47
N ILE A 262 18.83 -18.54 -17.74
CA ILE A 262 18.03 -19.63 -18.32
C ILE A 262 18.91 -20.89 -18.40
N GLY A 263 18.37 -22.04 -17.99
CA GLY A 263 19.07 -23.28 -17.84
C GLY A 263 19.89 -23.72 -19.06
N GLY A 264 21.07 -24.24 -18.80
CA GLY A 264 22.03 -24.66 -19.82
C GLY A 264 22.66 -23.56 -20.69
N SER A 265 22.26 -22.29 -20.52
CA SER A 265 22.72 -21.16 -21.35
C SER A 265 23.42 -20.08 -20.52
N THR A 266 24.06 -19.12 -21.20
CA THR A 266 24.60 -17.91 -20.58
C THR A 266 23.65 -16.73 -20.72
N ARG A 267 22.41 -16.96 -21.14
CA ARG A 267 21.43 -15.90 -21.33
C ARG A 267 20.75 -15.53 -20.00
N MET A 268 20.63 -14.25 -19.76
CA MET A 268 19.84 -13.73 -18.65
C MET A 268 18.38 -14.18 -18.77
N VAL A 269 17.71 -14.53 -17.67
CA VAL A 269 16.26 -14.76 -17.64
C VAL A 269 15.51 -13.49 -18.06
N GLY A 270 14.26 -13.66 -18.51
CA GLY A 270 13.32 -12.55 -18.63
C GLY A 270 12.57 -12.29 -17.33
N ILE A 271 11.55 -11.46 -17.42
CA ILE A 271 10.73 -11.09 -16.26
C ILE A 271 9.62 -12.11 -15.93
N GLY A 272 9.43 -13.15 -16.74
CA GLY A 272 8.26 -14.04 -16.61
C GLY A 272 8.17 -14.73 -15.27
N THR A 273 9.24 -15.40 -14.83
CA THR A 273 9.31 -16.04 -13.50
C THR A 273 9.16 -14.99 -12.38
N PHE A 274 9.87 -13.84 -12.50
CA PHE A 274 9.72 -12.75 -11.55
C PHE A 274 8.26 -12.28 -11.41
N CYS A 275 7.57 -12.06 -12.53
CA CYS A 275 6.18 -11.61 -12.52
C CYS A 275 5.24 -12.65 -11.91
N HIS A 276 5.47 -13.94 -12.18
CA HIS A 276 4.71 -15.05 -11.59
C HIS A 276 4.87 -15.07 -10.05
N GLU A 277 6.12 -15.14 -9.57
CA GLU A 277 6.41 -15.17 -8.13
C GLU A 277 5.93 -13.89 -7.41
N PHE A 278 6.05 -12.74 -8.06
CA PHE A 278 5.55 -11.49 -7.48
C PHE A 278 4.02 -11.42 -7.46
N CYS A 279 3.33 -12.06 -8.40
CA CYS A 279 1.87 -12.21 -8.35
C CYS A 279 1.39 -13.06 -7.16
N HIS A 280 2.20 -14.00 -6.68
CA HIS A 280 1.94 -14.68 -5.40
C HIS A 280 2.03 -13.71 -4.22
N VAL A 281 2.99 -12.78 -4.24
CA VAL A 281 3.08 -11.70 -3.23
C VAL A 281 1.82 -10.83 -3.25
N LEU A 282 1.26 -10.56 -4.43
CA LEU A 282 0.01 -9.83 -4.60
C LEU A 282 -1.25 -10.67 -4.24
N GLY A 283 -1.11 -11.97 -4.00
CA GLY A 283 -2.17 -12.86 -3.51
C GLY A 283 -2.79 -13.82 -4.53
N LEU A 284 -2.28 -13.89 -5.77
CA LEU A 284 -2.77 -14.86 -6.75
C LEU A 284 -2.24 -16.26 -6.44
N PRO A 285 -3.07 -17.31 -6.53
CA PRO A 285 -2.62 -18.70 -6.45
C PRO A 285 -2.13 -19.21 -7.81
N ASP A 286 -1.44 -20.36 -7.79
CA ASP A 286 -1.19 -21.13 -9.00
C ASP A 286 -2.48 -21.60 -9.64
N VAL A 287 -2.54 -21.53 -10.97
CA VAL A 287 -3.67 -22.02 -11.77
C VAL A 287 -3.39 -23.41 -12.33
N TYR A 288 -2.13 -23.81 -12.43
CA TYR A 288 -1.80 -25.21 -12.73
C TYR A 288 -2.13 -26.13 -11.52
N SER A 289 -2.19 -27.44 -11.78
CA SER A 289 -2.38 -28.42 -10.70
C SER A 289 -1.08 -28.66 -9.95
N THR A 290 -1.02 -28.25 -8.70
CA THR A 290 0.17 -28.42 -7.85
C THR A 290 0.34 -29.86 -7.30
N ASN A 291 -0.50 -30.84 -7.71
CA ASN A 291 -0.41 -32.24 -7.30
C ASN A 291 -0.45 -33.22 -8.46
N ASN A 292 -0.76 -32.79 -9.67
CA ASN A 292 -0.89 -33.64 -10.85
C ASN A 292 -0.58 -32.86 -12.14
N ASN A 293 0.57 -33.05 -12.71
CA ASN A 293 0.99 -32.40 -13.96
C ASN A 293 0.31 -32.97 -15.22
N SER A 294 -0.57 -33.94 -15.07
CA SER A 294 -1.41 -34.46 -16.16
C SER A 294 -2.79 -33.80 -16.19
N ALA A 295 -3.10 -32.90 -15.29
CA ALA A 295 -4.35 -32.14 -15.32
C ALA A 295 -4.36 -31.16 -16.48
N PHE A 296 -5.52 -30.98 -17.09
CA PHE A 296 -5.72 -29.92 -18.07
C PHE A 296 -5.81 -28.58 -17.34
N THR A 297 -5.12 -27.56 -17.84
CA THR A 297 -5.07 -26.22 -17.25
C THR A 297 -4.96 -25.18 -18.37
N PRO A 298 -5.16 -23.89 -18.11
CA PRO A 298 -5.08 -22.84 -19.12
C PRO A 298 -3.71 -22.68 -19.80
N TYR A 299 -2.68 -23.25 -19.20
CA TYR A 299 -1.31 -23.34 -19.69
C TYR A 299 -0.73 -21.98 -20.14
N TYR A 300 -0.50 -21.73 -21.42
CA TYR A 300 0.11 -20.50 -21.95
C TYR A 300 -0.80 -19.25 -21.86
N TYR A 301 -2.08 -19.37 -21.53
CA TYR A 301 -3.00 -18.24 -21.44
C TYR A 301 -3.05 -17.58 -20.04
N SER A 302 -2.46 -18.16 -19.01
CA SER A 302 -2.38 -17.60 -17.66
C SER A 302 -0.92 -17.44 -17.21
N LEU A 303 -0.59 -16.27 -16.63
CA LEU A 303 0.72 -16.06 -16.00
C LEU A 303 0.93 -17.02 -14.83
N MET A 304 -0.13 -17.30 -14.07
CA MET A 304 -0.12 -18.18 -12.90
C MET A 304 -0.14 -19.68 -13.28
N ASP A 305 0.09 -19.96 -14.54
CA ASP A 305 0.36 -21.27 -15.11
C ASP A 305 1.66 -21.19 -15.92
N HIS A 306 1.73 -21.72 -17.13
CA HIS A 306 2.95 -21.72 -17.98
C HIS A 306 3.09 -20.45 -18.83
N GLY A 307 2.20 -19.49 -18.74
CA GLY A 307 2.25 -18.23 -19.47
C GLY A 307 3.45 -17.35 -19.12
N ASN A 308 4.08 -17.58 -17.97
CA ASN A 308 5.34 -16.97 -17.55
C ASN A 308 6.52 -17.34 -18.46
N TYR A 309 6.49 -18.52 -19.10
CA TYR A 309 7.53 -19.00 -20.00
C TYR A 309 7.42 -18.50 -21.44
N ASN A 310 6.34 -17.82 -21.80
CA ASN A 310 6.15 -17.28 -23.14
C ASN A 310 7.34 -16.38 -23.55
N GLY A 311 7.80 -16.55 -24.79
CA GLY A 311 8.93 -15.80 -25.32
C GLY A 311 10.24 -16.03 -24.54
N ASP A 312 10.52 -17.25 -24.07
CA ASP A 312 11.67 -17.55 -23.19
C ASP A 312 11.68 -16.66 -21.94
N THR A 313 10.57 -16.52 -21.24
CA THR A 313 10.35 -15.66 -20.06
C THR A 313 10.40 -14.16 -20.32
N ARG A 314 10.61 -13.71 -21.58
CA ARG A 314 10.80 -12.28 -21.95
C ARG A 314 9.54 -11.58 -22.41
N CYS A 315 8.52 -12.37 -22.74
CA CYS A 315 7.21 -11.88 -23.14
C CYS A 315 6.12 -12.71 -22.44
N PRO A 316 6.09 -12.70 -21.08
CA PRO A 316 5.04 -13.42 -20.36
C PRO A 316 3.68 -12.93 -20.84
N CYS A 317 2.65 -13.79 -20.83
CA CYS A 317 1.31 -13.37 -21.24
C CYS A 317 0.74 -12.29 -20.30
N ALA A 318 -0.16 -11.46 -20.82
CA ALA A 318 -0.90 -10.53 -19.99
C ALA A 318 -1.73 -11.31 -18.95
N LEU A 319 -1.93 -10.71 -17.77
CA LEU A 319 -2.85 -11.25 -16.77
C LEU A 319 -4.25 -11.38 -17.35
N THR A 320 -4.91 -12.49 -17.06
CA THR A 320 -6.30 -12.73 -17.46
C THR A 320 -7.25 -11.73 -16.80
N ALA A 321 -8.42 -11.52 -17.36
CA ALA A 321 -9.44 -10.67 -16.75
C ALA A 321 -9.83 -11.15 -15.35
N TYR A 322 -9.77 -12.46 -15.09
CA TYR A 322 -9.99 -13.02 -13.76
C TYR A 322 -8.89 -12.61 -12.77
N GLU A 323 -7.62 -12.77 -13.16
CA GLU A 323 -6.47 -12.37 -12.31
C GLU A 323 -6.50 -10.87 -12.00
N ARG A 324 -6.78 -10.03 -13.00
CA ARG A 324 -6.98 -8.58 -12.81
C ARG A 324 -8.17 -8.25 -11.92
N TYR A 325 -9.29 -8.98 -12.05
CA TYR A 325 -10.48 -8.82 -11.21
C TYR A 325 -10.17 -9.19 -9.76
N PHE A 326 -9.46 -10.29 -9.53
CA PHE A 326 -9.03 -10.73 -8.21
C PHE A 326 -8.13 -9.69 -7.51
N LEU A 327 -7.23 -9.05 -8.24
CA LEU A 327 -6.32 -7.99 -7.74
C LEU A 327 -7.00 -6.61 -7.61
N GLY A 328 -8.26 -6.47 -8.05
CA GLY A 328 -8.97 -5.18 -8.06
C GLY A 328 -8.56 -4.25 -9.19
N TRP A 329 -7.90 -4.78 -10.24
CA TRP A 329 -7.41 -3.98 -11.37
C TRP A 329 -8.42 -3.85 -12.52
N CYS A 330 -9.34 -4.80 -12.63
CA CYS A 330 -10.43 -4.78 -13.61
C CYS A 330 -11.75 -5.07 -12.89
N GLU A 331 -12.83 -4.39 -13.30
CA GLU A 331 -14.18 -4.68 -12.85
C GLU A 331 -14.98 -5.18 -14.05
N PRO A 332 -15.16 -6.51 -14.24
CA PRO A 332 -15.90 -7.06 -15.36
C PRO A 332 -17.37 -6.62 -15.32
N ARG A 333 -17.91 -6.21 -16.47
CA ARG A 333 -19.28 -5.77 -16.61
C ARG A 333 -20.25 -6.97 -16.64
N GLU A 334 -21.32 -6.91 -15.87
CA GLU A 334 -22.29 -8.00 -15.83
C GLU A 334 -23.10 -8.10 -17.15
N LEU A 335 -23.21 -9.30 -17.71
CA LEU A 335 -24.11 -9.62 -18.82
C LEU A 335 -25.57 -9.75 -18.31
N ALA A 336 -26.12 -8.62 -17.87
CA ALA A 336 -27.42 -8.56 -17.20
C ALA A 336 -28.62 -8.49 -18.15
N THR A 337 -28.41 -8.11 -19.41
CA THR A 337 -29.46 -7.97 -20.43
C THR A 337 -29.04 -8.59 -21.74
N ASP A 338 -29.99 -9.06 -22.51
CA ASP A 338 -29.76 -9.57 -23.87
C ASP A 338 -29.28 -8.45 -24.80
N GLY A 339 -28.42 -8.80 -25.77
CA GLY A 339 -27.93 -7.82 -26.74
C GLY A 339 -26.65 -8.20 -27.45
N SER A 340 -26.28 -7.43 -28.47
CA SER A 340 -24.99 -7.55 -29.14
C SER A 340 -23.91 -6.91 -28.31
N VAL A 341 -22.80 -7.58 -28.15
CA VAL A 341 -21.67 -7.18 -27.32
C VAL A 341 -20.44 -6.94 -28.21
N ARG A 342 -19.74 -5.81 -27.97
CA ARG A 342 -18.39 -5.55 -28.44
C ARG A 342 -17.45 -5.75 -27.23
N LEU A 343 -16.46 -6.59 -27.40
CA LEU A 343 -15.42 -6.84 -26.43
C LEU A 343 -14.07 -6.46 -27.03
N ASP A 344 -13.58 -5.31 -26.66
CA ASP A 344 -12.29 -4.79 -27.07
C ASP A 344 -11.14 -5.60 -26.40
N PRO A 345 -9.90 -5.52 -26.87
CA PRO A 345 -8.78 -6.25 -26.27
C PRO A 345 -8.65 -5.97 -24.76
N ILE A 346 -8.17 -6.95 -24.00
CA ILE A 346 -7.97 -6.83 -22.53
C ILE A 346 -7.06 -5.65 -22.14
N THR A 347 -6.25 -5.14 -23.05
CA THR A 347 -5.47 -3.92 -22.86
C THR A 347 -6.31 -2.67 -22.63
N ASP A 348 -7.58 -2.68 -23.08
CA ASP A 348 -8.54 -1.60 -22.80
C ASP A 348 -9.20 -1.75 -21.41
N ASN A 349 -8.84 -2.79 -20.68
CA ASN A 349 -9.32 -3.14 -19.35
C ASN A 349 -10.85 -3.33 -19.30
N ILE A 350 -11.42 -3.92 -20.35
CA ILE A 350 -12.84 -4.23 -20.49
C ILE A 350 -13.01 -5.76 -20.57
N ALA A 351 -13.81 -6.30 -19.68
CA ALA A 351 -14.20 -7.71 -19.63
C ALA A 351 -15.69 -7.82 -19.28
N PHE A 352 -16.29 -8.98 -19.52
CA PHE A 352 -17.66 -9.25 -19.10
C PHE A 352 -17.71 -10.42 -18.12
N ARG A 353 -18.70 -10.36 -17.22
CA ARG A 353 -19.03 -11.43 -16.28
C ARG A 353 -20.44 -11.93 -16.54
N LEU A 354 -20.64 -13.24 -16.42
CA LEU A 354 -21.95 -13.85 -16.36
C LEU A 354 -22.08 -14.60 -15.04
N SER A 355 -22.84 -14.04 -14.10
CA SER A 355 -23.13 -14.66 -12.81
C SER A 355 -24.12 -15.81 -12.98
N LEU A 356 -23.89 -16.93 -12.26
CA LEU A 356 -24.82 -18.06 -12.27
C LEU A 356 -25.88 -17.91 -11.18
N PRO A 357 -27.18 -18.10 -11.47
CA PRO A 357 -28.23 -17.96 -10.47
C PRO A 357 -28.06 -18.90 -9.28
N GLY A 358 -28.07 -18.31 -8.05
CA GLY A 358 -27.97 -19.05 -6.81
C GLY A 358 -26.52 -19.28 -6.32
N TYR A 359 -25.53 -18.72 -6.99
CA TYR A 359 -24.11 -18.79 -6.63
C TYR A 359 -23.47 -17.41 -6.71
N ASP A 360 -22.77 -17.01 -5.69
CA ASP A 360 -21.95 -15.79 -5.69
C ASP A 360 -20.53 -16.08 -6.18
N GLU A 361 -20.02 -17.29 -5.89
CA GLU A 361 -18.67 -17.73 -6.19
C GLU A 361 -18.52 -18.45 -7.53
N GLN A 362 -19.63 -18.72 -8.27
CA GLN A 362 -19.59 -19.38 -9.58
C GLN A 362 -20.09 -18.44 -10.67
N TYR A 363 -19.24 -18.20 -11.64
CA TYR A 363 -19.52 -17.28 -12.74
C TYR A 363 -18.59 -17.55 -13.93
N TYR A 364 -18.91 -16.95 -15.06
CA TYR A 364 -18.01 -16.91 -16.21
C TYR A 364 -17.42 -15.52 -16.38
N ILE A 365 -16.18 -15.46 -16.85
CA ILE A 365 -15.55 -14.23 -17.31
C ILE A 365 -15.20 -14.36 -18.79
N LEU A 366 -15.47 -13.31 -19.54
CA LEU A 366 -15.23 -13.22 -20.98
C LEU A 366 -14.21 -12.11 -21.23
N GLU A 367 -13.12 -12.43 -21.91
CA GLU A 367 -12.07 -11.49 -22.31
C GLU A 367 -11.67 -11.69 -23.77
N ASN A 368 -11.11 -10.66 -24.38
CA ASN A 368 -10.56 -10.72 -25.72
C ASN A 368 -9.03 -10.60 -25.68
N ARG A 369 -8.36 -11.63 -26.17
CA ARG A 369 -6.90 -11.67 -26.28
C ARG A 369 -6.49 -11.47 -27.74
N VAL A 370 -5.49 -10.60 -27.95
CA VAL A 370 -4.95 -10.26 -29.27
C VAL A 370 -3.44 -10.43 -29.24
N LYS A 371 -2.89 -11.12 -30.24
CA LYS A 371 -1.45 -11.40 -30.34
C LYS A 371 -0.63 -10.14 -30.61
N GLN A 372 -0.51 -9.29 -29.56
CA GLN A 372 0.30 -8.07 -29.54
C GLN A 372 0.78 -7.75 -28.14
N GLY A 373 1.88 -7.02 -28.03
CA GLY A 373 2.44 -6.63 -26.71
C GLY A 373 2.76 -7.87 -25.89
N TRP A 374 2.26 -7.95 -24.67
CA TRP A 374 2.50 -9.10 -23.77
C TRP A 374 1.89 -10.41 -24.29
N ASP A 375 0.88 -10.35 -25.14
CA ASP A 375 0.20 -11.52 -25.72
C ASP A 375 0.74 -11.93 -27.09
N GLU A 376 1.81 -11.33 -27.57
CA GLU A 376 2.39 -11.64 -28.91
C GLU A 376 2.71 -13.13 -29.08
N GLN A 377 3.14 -13.79 -28.02
CA GLN A 377 3.57 -15.17 -28.01
C GLN A 377 2.46 -16.19 -27.67
N LEU A 378 1.22 -15.75 -27.49
CA LEU A 378 0.10 -16.66 -27.24
C LEU A 378 -0.10 -17.64 -28.41
N PRO A 379 -0.58 -18.86 -28.14
CA PRO A 379 -0.90 -19.84 -29.20
C PRO A 379 -1.93 -19.31 -30.21
N GLY A 380 -3.00 -18.68 -29.72
CA GLY A 380 -4.10 -18.14 -30.50
C GLY A 380 -4.60 -16.81 -29.96
N GLU A 381 -5.54 -16.19 -30.71
CA GLU A 381 -6.20 -14.94 -30.34
C GLU A 381 -7.71 -15.03 -30.51
N GLY A 382 -8.49 -14.27 -29.76
CA GLY A 382 -9.94 -14.25 -29.79
C GLY A 382 -10.58 -14.13 -28.42
N LEU A 383 -11.87 -14.51 -28.35
CA LEU A 383 -12.62 -14.56 -27.10
C LEU A 383 -12.16 -15.77 -26.28
N LEU A 384 -11.71 -15.54 -25.06
CA LEU A 384 -11.54 -16.55 -24.04
C LEU A 384 -12.75 -16.53 -23.09
N ILE A 385 -13.24 -17.72 -22.76
CA ILE A 385 -14.34 -17.93 -21.82
C ILE A 385 -13.80 -18.70 -20.63
N TRP A 386 -13.75 -18.03 -19.48
CA TRP A 386 -13.27 -18.59 -18.22
C TRP A 386 -14.46 -19.02 -17.36
N ARG A 387 -14.48 -20.27 -16.92
CA ARG A 387 -15.39 -20.73 -15.87
C ARG A 387 -14.69 -20.65 -14.53
N ILE A 388 -15.27 -19.91 -13.59
CA ILE A 388 -14.72 -19.69 -12.25
C ILE A 388 -15.63 -20.35 -11.21
N ASP A 389 -15.03 -21.13 -10.31
CA ASP A 389 -15.69 -21.74 -9.15
C ASP A 389 -14.83 -21.43 -7.92
N TYR A 390 -14.95 -20.18 -7.45
CA TYR A 390 -14.11 -19.64 -6.37
C TYR A 390 -14.37 -20.35 -5.05
N SER A 391 -13.31 -20.61 -4.29
CA SER A 391 -13.38 -21.09 -2.92
C SER A 391 -12.20 -20.56 -2.13
N ARG A 392 -12.48 -19.67 -1.19
CA ARG A 392 -11.45 -19.04 -0.37
C ARG A 392 -10.48 -20.04 0.27
N ASP A 393 -10.99 -21.16 0.78
CA ASP A 393 -10.18 -22.22 1.40
C ASP A 393 -9.23 -22.89 0.40
N VAL A 394 -9.69 -23.14 -0.83
CA VAL A 394 -8.88 -23.74 -1.89
C VAL A 394 -7.81 -22.79 -2.40
N TRP A 395 -8.16 -21.48 -2.59
CA TRP A 395 -7.20 -20.44 -2.95
C TRP A 395 -6.11 -20.26 -1.90
N ASN A 396 -6.51 -20.17 -0.63
CA ASN A 396 -5.56 -20.05 0.49
C ASN A 396 -4.60 -21.24 0.63
N ARG A 397 -4.97 -22.39 0.08
CA ARG A 397 -4.13 -23.60 0.11
C ARG A 397 -3.33 -23.79 -1.17
N ASN A 398 -3.36 -22.85 -2.10
CA ASN A 398 -2.75 -22.96 -3.42
C ASN A 398 -3.10 -24.28 -4.14
N ALA A 399 -4.36 -24.65 -4.17
CA ALA A 399 -4.85 -25.95 -4.64
C ALA A 399 -5.98 -25.83 -5.66
N VAL A 400 -5.99 -24.74 -6.45
CA VAL A 400 -7.12 -24.31 -7.28
C VAL A 400 -7.57 -25.40 -8.25
N ASN A 401 -6.67 -25.99 -9.02
CA ASN A 401 -6.97 -27.03 -10.00
C ASN A 401 -6.43 -28.42 -9.61
N ASN A 402 -6.32 -28.70 -8.31
CA ASN A 402 -5.84 -29.99 -7.79
C ASN A 402 -6.88 -31.13 -7.86
N ASP A 403 -8.15 -30.81 -8.08
CA ASP A 403 -9.23 -31.77 -8.29
C ASP A 403 -9.56 -31.84 -9.77
N GLU A 404 -9.05 -32.84 -10.47
CA GLU A 404 -9.28 -33.05 -11.92
C GLU A 404 -10.77 -33.18 -12.28
N THR A 405 -11.63 -33.56 -11.36
CA THR A 405 -13.07 -33.68 -11.56
C THR A 405 -13.79 -32.35 -11.38
N ARG A 406 -13.09 -31.34 -10.88
CA ARG A 406 -13.64 -30.01 -10.56
C ARG A 406 -12.59 -28.91 -10.74
N GLN A 407 -12.24 -28.66 -11.99
CA GLN A 407 -11.42 -27.49 -12.29
C GLN A 407 -12.15 -26.20 -11.87
N ARG A 408 -11.46 -25.35 -11.12
CA ARG A 408 -12.05 -24.14 -10.54
C ARG A 408 -11.72 -22.84 -11.27
N ILE A 409 -10.61 -22.84 -11.99
CA ILE A 409 -10.30 -21.87 -13.04
C ILE A 409 -10.11 -22.70 -14.31
N ASP A 410 -11.08 -22.64 -15.19
CA ASP A 410 -11.17 -23.49 -16.36
C ASP A 410 -11.34 -22.64 -17.61
N LEU A 411 -10.46 -22.81 -18.59
CA LEU A 411 -10.58 -22.22 -19.91
C LEU A 411 -11.47 -23.14 -20.76
N ILE A 412 -12.54 -22.58 -21.29
CA ILE A 412 -13.42 -23.32 -22.20
C ILE A 412 -12.83 -23.24 -23.60
N GLU A 413 -12.33 -24.35 -24.13
CA GLU A 413 -11.74 -24.45 -25.45
C GLU A 413 -12.81 -24.44 -26.55
N ALA A 414 -12.64 -23.57 -27.57
CA ALA A 414 -13.57 -23.45 -28.67
C ALA A 414 -13.63 -24.72 -29.54
N ASP A 415 -12.50 -25.40 -29.72
CA ASP A 415 -12.43 -26.65 -30.49
C ASP A 415 -12.91 -27.89 -29.70
N GLY A 416 -13.18 -27.72 -28.38
CA GLY A 416 -13.60 -28.79 -27.48
C GLY A 416 -12.52 -29.87 -27.27
N ILE A 417 -11.24 -29.52 -27.46
CA ILE A 417 -10.12 -30.43 -27.27
C ILE A 417 -9.36 -30.05 -26.03
N GLU A 418 -9.69 -30.68 -24.91
CA GLU A 418 -8.87 -30.59 -23.70
C GLU A 418 -7.50 -31.19 -23.97
N SER A 419 -6.45 -30.43 -23.77
CA SER A 419 -5.07 -30.79 -24.03
C SER A 419 -4.15 -30.32 -22.92
N LEU A 420 -3.04 -31.05 -22.66
CA LEU A 420 -2.03 -30.66 -21.69
C LEU A 420 -1.28 -29.35 -22.07
N ARG A 421 -1.52 -28.82 -23.26
CA ARG A 421 -0.96 -27.55 -23.73
C ARG A 421 -2.01 -26.77 -24.48
N SER A 422 -2.15 -25.53 -24.20
CA SER A 422 -3.04 -24.63 -24.92
C SER A 422 -2.70 -24.53 -26.42
N SER A 423 -3.73 -24.36 -27.25
CA SER A 423 -3.67 -24.36 -28.70
C SER A 423 -4.21 -23.06 -29.29
N ALA A 424 -4.01 -22.90 -30.60
CA ALA A 424 -4.62 -21.83 -31.38
C ALA A 424 -6.13 -22.07 -31.63
N GLY A 425 -6.66 -23.26 -31.30
CA GLY A 425 -8.05 -23.64 -31.38
C GLY A 425 -8.90 -23.26 -30.19
N ASP A 426 -8.27 -22.96 -29.04
CA ASP A 426 -8.96 -22.69 -27.78
C ASP A 426 -9.76 -21.37 -27.80
N PRO A 427 -9.28 -20.23 -28.35
CA PRO A 427 -10.08 -19.00 -28.42
C PRO A 427 -11.23 -19.08 -29.41
N PHE A 428 -12.34 -18.41 -29.16
CA PHE A 428 -13.43 -18.25 -30.11
C PHE A 428 -13.23 -17.00 -31.00
N PRO A 429 -13.51 -17.03 -32.32
CA PRO A 429 -13.78 -18.21 -33.09
C PRO A 429 -12.57 -19.11 -33.33
N GLY A 430 -11.35 -18.59 -33.07
CA GLY A 430 -10.06 -19.26 -33.15
C GLY A 430 -9.82 -19.92 -34.52
N THR A 431 -8.81 -20.78 -34.58
CA THR A 431 -8.53 -21.56 -35.80
C THR A 431 -9.58 -22.63 -36.06
N ALA A 432 -10.34 -23.01 -35.03
CA ALA A 432 -11.46 -23.96 -35.17
C ALA A 432 -12.71 -23.35 -35.84
N GLY A 433 -12.80 -22.01 -35.92
CA GLY A 433 -13.91 -21.31 -36.56
C GLY A 433 -15.23 -21.43 -35.79
N VAL A 434 -15.21 -21.63 -34.48
CA VAL A 434 -16.41 -21.84 -33.66
C VAL A 434 -17.04 -20.50 -33.29
N THR A 435 -18.24 -20.24 -33.81
CA THR A 435 -18.92 -18.93 -33.69
C THR A 435 -20.07 -18.91 -32.69
N SER A 436 -20.17 -19.90 -31.82
CA SER A 436 -21.22 -19.97 -30.81
C SER A 436 -20.79 -20.79 -29.59
N PHE A 437 -21.34 -20.43 -28.43
CA PHE A 437 -21.20 -21.18 -27.19
C PHE A 437 -22.52 -21.12 -26.40
N ALA A 438 -22.97 -22.26 -25.83
CA ALA A 438 -24.23 -22.36 -25.10
C ALA A 438 -24.16 -23.29 -23.89
N ASP A 439 -22.99 -23.78 -23.53
CA ASP A 439 -22.80 -24.73 -22.45
C ASP A 439 -22.38 -24.04 -21.13
N PHE A 440 -23.16 -23.05 -20.72
CA PHE A 440 -22.97 -22.39 -19.42
C PHE A 440 -23.56 -23.28 -18.31
N ARG A 441 -22.68 -23.91 -17.54
CA ARG A 441 -23.05 -24.85 -16.46
C ARG A 441 -22.40 -24.49 -15.14
N ASP A 442 -23.06 -24.88 -14.02
CA ASP A 442 -22.43 -24.86 -12.69
C ASP A 442 -21.58 -26.12 -12.46
N HIS A 443 -20.94 -26.18 -11.28
CA HIS A 443 -20.10 -27.32 -10.88
C HIS A 443 -20.86 -28.65 -10.74
N THR A 444 -22.21 -28.61 -10.64
CA THR A 444 -23.03 -29.84 -10.58
C THR A 444 -23.41 -30.34 -11.97
N GLY A 445 -23.07 -29.58 -13.02
CA GLY A 445 -23.43 -29.87 -14.41
C GLY A 445 -24.80 -29.34 -14.84
N THR A 446 -25.46 -28.52 -14.03
CA THR A 446 -26.72 -27.87 -14.42
C THR A 446 -26.46 -26.81 -15.49
N VAL A 447 -27.07 -26.99 -16.68
CA VAL A 447 -26.90 -26.06 -17.80
C VAL A 447 -27.96 -24.95 -17.73
N TYR A 448 -27.48 -23.72 -17.90
CA TYR A 448 -28.31 -22.49 -17.93
C TYR A 448 -28.61 -22.07 -19.36
N SER A 449 -29.77 -21.49 -19.60
CA SER A 449 -30.28 -21.17 -20.95
C SER A 449 -29.68 -19.90 -21.56
N HIS A 450 -28.40 -19.64 -21.31
CA HIS A 450 -27.64 -18.56 -21.94
C HIS A 450 -26.89 -19.06 -23.18
N LYS A 451 -26.71 -18.18 -24.15
CA LYS A 451 -25.87 -18.51 -25.30
C LYS A 451 -25.16 -17.30 -25.87
N LEU A 452 -23.97 -17.53 -26.40
CA LEU A 452 -23.26 -16.63 -27.32
C LEU A 452 -23.49 -17.14 -28.73
N SER A 453 -23.73 -16.23 -29.67
CA SER A 453 -23.86 -16.56 -31.12
C SER A 453 -23.21 -15.43 -31.93
N ASN A 454 -22.97 -15.70 -33.20
CA ASN A 454 -22.33 -14.78 -34.14
C ASN A 454 -20.98 -14.25 -33.64
N ILE A 455 -20.22 -15.10 -32.90
CA ILE A 455 -18.88 -14.72 -32.41
C ILE A 455 -17.99 -14.51 -33.64
N ARG A 456 -17.40 -13.31 -33.73
CA ARG A 456 -16.57 -12.95 -34.87
C ARG A 456 -15.56 -11.88 -34.49
N LEU A 457 -14.45 -11.89 -35.18
CA LEU A 457 -13.44 -10.84 -35.10
C LEU A 457 -13.87 -9.63 -35.93
N ASP A 458 -13.78 -8.44 -35.39
CA ASP A 458 -13.98 -7.16 -36.07
C ASP A 458 -12.77 -6.26 -35.77
N SER A 459 -11.82 -6.20 -36.71
CA SER A 459 -10.49 -5.62 -36.46
C SER A 459 -9.79 -6.33 -35.28
N LYS A 460 -9.66 -5.71 -34.14
CA LYS A 460 -9.07 -6.28 -32.92
C LYS A 460 -10.12 -6.62 -31.85
N SER A 461 -11.38 -6.26 -32.06
CA SER A 461 -12.47 -6.51 -31.13
C SER A 461 -13.18 -7.82 -31.49
N ILE A 462 -13.72 -8.48 -30.49
CA ILE A 462 -14.66 -9.58 -30.66
C ILE A 462 -16.08 -9.05 -30.57
N LEU A 463 -16.91 -9.39 -31.54
CA LEU A 463 -18.35 -9.13 -31.53
C LEU A 463 -19.11 -10.45 -31.38
N PHE A 464 -20.13 -10.43 -30.50
CA PHE A 464 -21.07 -11.58 -30.36
C PHE A 464 -22.46 -11.11 -29.95
N ASP A 465 -23.45 -11.96 -30.08
CA ASP A 465 -24.80 -11.75 -29.55
C ASP A 465 -25.00 -12.60 -28.29
N PHE A 466 -25.31 -11.95 -27.17
CA PHE A 466 -25.70 -12.62 -25.93
C PHE A 466 -27.24 -12.81 -25.94
N ASN A 467 -27.68 -14.06 -25.99
CA ASN A 467 -29.03 -14.54 -26.15
C ASN A 467 -29.73 -14.03 -27.42
N THR A 468 -29.86 -12.73 -27.63
CA THR A 468 -30.47 -12.09 -28.78
C THR A 468 -29.58 -10.96 -29.34
N ALA A 469 -29.71 -10.70 -30.64
CA ALA A 469 -29.04 -9.56 -31.28
C ALA A 469 -29.70 -8.22 -30.94
N SER A 470 -28.91 -7.17 -30.85
CA SER A 470 -29.35 -5.78 -30.75
C SER A 470 -28.47 -4.85 -31.62
N ALA A 471 -28.93 -3.61 -31.82
CA ALA A 471 -28.08 -2.61 -32.44
C ALA A 471 -27.05 -2.08 -31.41
N PHE A 472 -25.81 -1.90 -31.84
CA PHE A 472 -24.81 -1.19 -31.05
C PHE A 472 -25.20 0.27 -30.89
N PRO A 473 -24.89 0.92 -29.76
CA PRO A 473 -25.07 2.35 -29.65
C PRO A 473 -24.12 3.10 -30.63
N GLU A 474 -24.51 4.29 -31.05
CA GLU A 474 -23.66 5.11 -31.89
C GLU A 474 -22.36 5.47 -31.16
N GLY A 475 -21.26 5.63 -31.93
CA GLY A 475 -19.98 6.12 -31.44
C GLY A 475 -20.06 7.60 -31.04
N ILE A 476 -19.09 8.03 -30.27
CA ILE A 476 -18.98 9.40 -29.76
C ILE A 476 -18.69 10.37 -30.91
N LYS A 477 -19.36 11.51 -30.89
CA LYS A 477 -19.16 12.64 -31.82
C LYS A 477 -18.74 13.88 -31.04
N ASN A 478 -17.96 14.75 -31.70
CA ASN A 478 -17.52 16.05 -31.17
C ASN A 478 -16.85 15.98 -29.78
N LEU A 479 -16.01 14.94 -29.58
CA LEU A 479 -15.18 14.88 -28.38
C LEU A 479 -14.20 16.07 -28.38
N ALA A 480 -14.24 16.89 -27.33
CA ALA A 480 -13.44 18.09 -27.18
C ALA A 480 -12.99 18.27 -25.72
N SER A 481 -11.97 19.10 -25.50
CA SER A 481 -11.51 19.54 -24.18
C SER A 481 -11.84 20.99 -23.94
N GLU A 482 -12.14 21.34 -22.69
CA GLU A 482 -12.37 22.71 -22.23
C GLU A 482 -11.78 22.89 -20.83
N ASP A 483 -11.65 24.13 -20.36
CA ASP A 483 -11.15 24.49 -19.03
C ASP A 483 -9.79 23.84 -18.71
N ILE A 484 -8.83 23.92 -19.66
CA ILE A 484 -7.50 23.32 -19.51
C ILE A 484 -6.68 24.14 -18.51
N GLU A 485 -6.35 23.52 -17.38
CA GLU A 485 -5.46 24.07 -16.35
C GLU A 485 -4.18 23.22 -16.24
N ASP A 486 -3.36 23.52 -15.26
CA ASP A 486 -2.09 22.83 -15.00
C ASP A 486 -2.26 21.39 -14.46
N GLU A 487 -3.32 21.12 -13.71
CA GLU A 487 -3.56 19.83 -13.06
C GLU A 487 -4.89 19.18 -13.43
N ASN A 488 -5.65 19.81 -14.33
CA ASN A 488 -6.96 19.32 -14.72
C ASN A 488 -7.42 19.87 -16.06
N PHE A 489 -8.41 19.19 -16.65
CA PHE A 489 -9.22 19.69 -17.76
C PHE A 489 -10.58 18.96 -17.77
N ASN A 490 -11.55 19.52 -18.48
CA ASN A 490 -12.80 18.86 -18.80
C ASN A 490 -12.77 18.27 -20.20
N ILE A 491 -13.37 17.09 -20.39
CA ILE A 491 -13.73 16.59 -21.73
C ILE A 491 -15.22 16.59 -21.89
N THR A 492 -15.68 16.92 -23.11
CA THR A 492 -17.09 17.01 -23.46
C THR A 492 -17.36 16.32 -24.79
N TRP A 493 -18.60 15.83 -24.99
CA TRP A 493 -19.03 15.15 -26.21
C TRP A 493 -20.52 15.31 -26.45
N ASP A 494 -20.99 15.02 -27.68
CA ASP A 494 -22.41 15.03 -27.99
C ASP A 494 -23.12 13.85 -27.31
N ALA A 495 -24.32 14.10 -26.80
CA ALA A 495 -25.17 13.05 -26.25
C ALA A 495 -25.53 12.02 -27.34
N VAL A 496 -25.36 10.75 -27.02
CA VAL A 496 -25.78 9.64 -27.90
C VAL A 496 -27.21 9.24 -27.55
N GLU A 497 -28.09 9.20 -28.57
CA GLU A 497 -29.50 8.87 -28.37
C GLU A 497 -29.66 7.43 -27.85
N GLY A 498 -30.38 7.31 -26.74
CA GLY A 498 -30.66 6.03 -26.11
C GLY A 498 -29.48 5.36 -25.41
N ALA A 499 -28.36 6.09 -25.18
CA ALA A 499 -27.29 5.63 -24.31
C ALA A 499 -27.71 5.70 -22.83
N ASP A 500 -27.37 4.68 -22.07
CA ASP A 500 -27.57 4.63 -20.63
C ASP A 500 -26.42 5.32 -19.86
N GLY A 501 -25.27 5.50 -20.52
CA GLY A 501 -24.08 6.10 -19.96
C GLY A 501 -22.89 6.01 -20.91
N TYR A 502 -21.70 6.27 -20.39
CA TYR A 502 -20.46 6.30 -21.14
C TYR A 502 -19.34 5.62 -20.36
N ILE A 503 -18.25 5.27 -21.04
CA ILE A 503 -17.02 4.80 -20.46
C ILE A 503 -15.90 5.75 -20.92
N VAL A 504 -15.18 6.33 -19.96
CA VAL A 504 -14.03 7.22 -20.20
C VAL A 504 -12.74 6.48 -19.89
N SER A 505 -11.72 6.66 -20.72
CA SER A 505 -10.37 6.20 -20.47
C SER A 505 -9.38 7.32 -20.80
N VAL A 506 -8.42 7.56 -19.89
CA VAL A 506 -7.33 8.52 -20.07
C VAL A 506 -6.00 7.82 -19.91
N ALA A 507 -5.06 8.15 -20.76
CA ALA A 507 -3.70 7.62 -20.75
C ALA A 507 -2.71 8.72 -21.11
N THR A 508 -1.45 8.53 -20.74
CA THR A 508 -0.30 9.28 -21.25
C THR A 508 0.60 8.38 -22.08
N GLU A 509 1.70 8.87 -22.60
CA GLU A 509 2.69 8.10 -23.31
C GLU A 509 4.06 8.25 -22.63
N GLU A 510 4.71 7.13 -22.36
CA GLU A 510 6.06 7.10 -21.81
C GLU A 510 6.93 6.14 -22.61
N SER A 511 8.07 6.63 -23.11
CA SER A 511 9.03 5.81 -23.91
C SER A 511 8.39 5.05 -25.07
N GLY A 512 7.38 5.65 -25.73
CA GLY A 512 6.66 5.04 -26.86
C GLY A 512 5.59 4.02 -26.46
N ARG A 513 5.27 3.90 -25.16
CA ARG A 513 4.24 3.01 -24.64
C ARG A 513 3.07 3.80 -24.06
N VAL A 514 1.85 3.34 -24.29
CA VAL A 514 0.65 3.92 -23.67
C VAL A 514 0.63 3.55 -22.20
N ARG A 515 0.51 4.56 -21.35
CA ARG A 515 0.40 4.44 -19.89
C ARG A 515 -1.01 4.83 -19.47
N PRO A 516 -1.87 3.86 -19.16
CA PRO A 516 -3.18 4.17 -18.60
C PRO A 516 -3.05 4.89 -17.25
N LEU A 517 -3.94 5.84 -16.99
CA LEU A 517 -4.07 6.45 -15.67
C LEU A 517 -5.11 5.65 -14.88
N GLY A 518 -4.68 4.97 -13.81
CA GLY A 518 -5.49 4.00 -13.07
C GLY A 518 -6.84 4.52 -12.60
N GLU A 519 -6.91 5.78 -12.18
CA GLU A 519 -8.14 6.44 -11.75
C GLU A 519 -9.10 6.73 -12.91
N PHE A 520 -8.60 6.77 -14.16
CA PHE A 520 -9.36 7.14 -15.34
C PHE A 520 -9.39 6.03 -16.41
N THR A 521 -9.20 4.77 -16.03
CA THR A 521 -9.29 3.64 -16.95
C THR A 521 -10.65 2.96 -16.85
N ALA A 522 -11.38 2.95 -17.98
CA ALA A 522 -12.72 2.36 -18.11
C ALA A 522 -13.76 2.89 -17.09
N VAL A 523 -13.68 4.19 -16.76
CA VAL A 523 -14.52 4.82 -15.73
C VAL A 523 -15.92 5.09 -16.27
N PRO A 524 -17.00 4.65 -15.58
CA PRO A 524 -18.37 4.99 -15.95
C PRO A 524 -18.65 6.50 -15.80
N ALA A 525 -19.28 7.10 -16.81
CA ALA A 525 -19.75 8.49 -16.78
C ALA A 525 -21.24 8.57 -17.17
N ALA A 526 -22.03 9.24 -16.36
CA ALA A 526 -23.48 9.37 -16.59
C ALA A 526 -23.84 10.52 -17.54
N GLY A 527 -23.03 11.58 -17.60
CA GLY A 527 -23.23 12.80 -18.38
C GLY A 527 -22.48 12.78 -19.71
N LYS A 528 -22.53 13.92 -20.39
CA LYS A 528 -21.80 14.21 -21.63
C LYS A 528 -20.53 15.04 -21.39
N SER A 529 -20.05 15.08 -20.19
CA SER A 529 -18.81 15.73 -19.77
C SER A 529 -18.17 14.92 -18.65
N PHE A 530 -16.85 15.03 -18.54
CA PHE A 530 -16.07 14.36 -17.49
C PHE A 530 -14.87 15.24 -17.13
N ALA A 531 -14.67 15.45 -15.82
CA ALA A 531 -13.52 16.16 -15.30
C ALA A 531 -12.35 15.19 -15.09
N VAL A 532 -11.20 15.50 -15.64
CA VAL A 532 -9.94 14.80 -15.44
C VAL A 532 -9.07 15.68 -14.54
N THR A 533 -8.70 15.19 -13.36
CA THR A 533 -8.02 15.97 -12.31
C THR A 533 -6.79 15.22 -11.77
N GLY A 534 -5.93 15.89 -11.00
CA GLY A 534 -4.74 15.28 -10.42
C GLY A 534 -3.66 14.98 -11.46
N LEU A 535 -3.59 15.79 -12.50
CA LEU A 535 -2.68 15.64 -13.62
C LEU A 535 -1.36 16.39 -13.38
N ASN A 536 -0.33 16.00 -14.12
CA ASN A 536 0.93 16.74 -14.15
C ASN A 536 0.83 17.90 -15.14
N PRO A 537 1.45 19.07 -14.85
CA PRO A 537 1.56 20.18 -15.79
C PRO A 537 2.35 19.81 -17.04
N GLU A 538 2.14 20.59 -18.12
CA GLU A 538 2.83 20.46 -19.42
C GLU A 538 2.84 19.04 -20.02
N THR A 539 1.94 18.17 -19.58
CA THR A 539 1.89 16.75 -19.95
C THR A 539 0.77 16.50 -20.97
N GLU A 540 1.06 15.66 -21.97
CA GLU A 540 0.07 15.25 -22.96
C GLU A 540 -0.70 14.02 -22.49
N TYR A 541 -2.03 14.10 -22.58
CA TYR A 541 -2.96 13.04 -22.22
C TYR A 541 -3.82 12.65 -23.43
N GLN A 542 -4.10 11.38 -23.58
CA GLN A 542 -4.97 10.84 -24.61
C GLN A 542 -6.27 10.36 -23.95
N CYS A 543 -7.39 10.97 -24.35
CA CYS A 543 -8.72 10.65 -23.83
C CYS A 543 -9.53 9.90 -24.88
N ARG A 544 -10.25 8.86 -24.46
CA ARG A 544 -11.20 8.11 -25.27
C ARG A 544 -12.51 7.94 -24.52
N VAL A 545 -13.62 7.96 -25.27
CA VAL A 545 -14.96 7.77 -24.71
C VAL A 545 -15.74 6.77 -25.56
N ARG A 546 -16.53 5.92 -24.90
CA ARG A 546 -17.48 4.99 -25.49
C ARG A 546 -18.88 5.26 -24.97
N SER A 547 -19.90 5.08 -25.77
CA SER A 547 -21.29 5.06 -25.31
C SER A 547 -21.71 3.65 -24.91
N VAL A 548 -22.63 3.54 -23.95
CA VAL A 548 -23.11 2.28 -23.37
C VAL A 548 -24.63 2.22 -23.47
N LYS A 549 -25.17 1.07 -23.84
CA LYS A 549 -26.59 0.76 -23.83
C LYS A 549 -26.81 -0.71 -23.42
N GLY A 550 -27.26 -0.93 -22.19
CA GLY A 550 -27.31 -2.27 -21.60
C GLY A 550 -25.95 -2.92 -21.58
N VAL A 551 -25.83 -4.10 -22.21
CA VAL A 551 -24.55 -4.80 -22.37
C VAL A 551 -23.71 -4.29 -23.56
N SER A 552 -24.33 -3.56 -24.49
CA SER A 552 -23.69 -3.08 -25.71
C SER A 552 -22.80 -1.85 -25.44
N ILE A 553 -21.60 -1.86 -26.00
CA ILE A 553 -20.62 -0.77 -25.92
C ILE A 553 -20.27 -0.35 -27.35
N SER A 554 -20.17 0.95 -27.65
CA SER A 554 -19.73 1.43 -28.96
C SER A 554 -18.22 1.18 -29.15
N GLU A 555 -17.74 1.36 -30.39
CA GLU A 555 -16.31 1.60 -30.59
C GLU A 555 -15.82 2.78 -29.74
N ALA A 556 -14.55 2.72 -29.36
CA ALA A 556 -13.90 3.89 -28.75
C ALA A 556 -13.87 5.05 -29.75
N SER A 557 -14.04 6.27 -29.25
CA SER A 557 -13.75 7.46 -30.03
C SER A 557 -12.31 7.45 -30.58
N ALA A 558 -12.05 8.24 -31.60
CA ALA A 558 -10.66 8.63 -31.88
C ALA A 558 -10.05 9.26 -30.61
N PRO A 559 -8.75 9.08 -30.36
CA PRO A 559 -8.11 9.70 -29.20
C PRO A 559 -8.15 11.23 -29.33
N LEU A 560 -8.58 11.89 -28.25
CA LEU A 560 -8.41 13.32 -28.07
C LEU A 560 -7.11 13.55 -27.28
N THR A 561 -6.14 14.22 -27.90
CA THR A 561 -4.91 14.64 -27.20
C THR A 561 -5.14 15.99 -26.55
N VAL A 562 -4.88 16.07 -25.24
CA VAL A 562 -4.97 17.30 -24.43
C VAL A 562 -3.64 17.49 -23.73
N LYS A 563 -3.05 18.67 -23.84
CA LYS A 563 -1.86 19.05 -23.07
C LYS A 563 -2.27 19.98 -21.94
N THR A 564 -1.93 19.65 -20.71
CA THR A 564 -2.13 20.51 -19.53
C THR A 564 -1.30 21.78 -19.64
N ALA A 565 -1.74 22.85 -18.97
CA ALA A 565 -1.05 24.13 -18.98
C ALA A 565 0.31 24.07 -18.24
N GLU A 566 1.09 25.15 -18.39
CA GLU A 566 2.35 25.32 -17.65
C GLU A 566 2.09 25.29 -16.13
N PRO A 567 3.10 24.87 -15.32
CA PRO A 567 2.96 24.81 -13.88
C PRO A 567 2.46 26.12 -13.28
N GLY A 568 1.40 26.06 -12.51
CA GLY A 568 0.89 27.18 -11.74
C GLY A 568 1.76 27.50 -10.51
N ILE A 569 1.38 28.56 -9.79
CA ILE A 569 2.16 29.02 -8.63
C ILE A 569 2.40 27.96 -7.55
N GLY A 570 1.52 26.95 -7.45
CA GLY A 570 1.62 25.84 -6.49
C GLY A 570 2.89 24.98 -6.62
N TYR A 571 3.58 25.04 -7.74
CA TYR A 571 4.82 24.29 -7.98
C TYR A 571 6.10 25.06 -7.61
N PHE A 572 5.98 26.29 -7.16
CA PHE A 572 7.13 27.16 -6.86
C PHE A 572 7.16 27.52 -5.38
N SER A 573 8.37 27.76 -4.84
CA SER A 573 8.61 28.28 -3.51
C SER A 573 9.24 29.66 -3.58
N PRO A 574 8.83 30.64 -2.77
CA PRO A 574 9.58 31.86 -2.60
C PRO A 574 10.95 31.56 -1.98
N VAL A 575 11.97 32.34 -2.33
CA VAL A 575 13.28 32.29 -1.67
C VAL A 575 13.25 33.26 -0.50
N ALA A 576 13.13 32.76 0.72
CA ALA A 576 13.27 33.56 1.94
C ALA A 576 14.75 33.90 2.19
N LEU A 577 15.00 35.11 2.71
CA LEU A 577 16.33 35.64 3.00
C LEU A 577 16.47 35.89 4.51
N ASP A 578 17.69 36.07 5.00
CA ASP A 578 17.95 36.38 6.39
C ASP A 578 17.17 37.61 6.87
N ALA A 579 16.71 37.56 8.14
CA ALA A 579 16.05 38.67 8.77
C ALA A 579 17.01 39.87 8.95
N SER A 580 16.49 41.07 8.74
CA SER A 580 17.23 42.31 8.99
C SER A 580 16.56 43.15 10.10
N GLU A 581 17.23 44.25 10.52
CA GLU A 581 16.69 45.21 11.50
C GLU A 581 16.16 44.55 12.77
N VAL A 582 16.87 43.52 13.28
CA VAL A 582 16.48 42.78 14.49
C VAL A 582 16.59 43.68 15.71
N THR A 583 15.47 43.80 16.46
CA THR A 583 15.33 44.59 17.67
C THR A 583 14.93 43.70 18.86
N GLU A 584 14.66 44.27 20.04
CA GLU A 584 14.10 43.55 21.19
C GLU A 584 12.67 43.07 20.96
N SER A 585 11.90 43.77 20.12
CA SER A 585 10.47 43.52 19.93
C SER A 585 10.07 43.23 18.48
N GLY A 586 11.03 42.97 17.58
CA GLY A 586 10.71 42.70 16.18
C GLY A 586 11.93 42.50 15.28
N PHE A 587 11.64 42.22 14.01
CA PHE A 587 12.61 42.10 12.92
C PHE A 587 11.94 42.38 11.58
N THR A 588 12.71 42.62 10.52
CA THR A 588 12.21 42.66 9.15
C THR A 588 12.47 41.31 8.48
N ALA A 589 11.40 40.60 8.12
CA ALA A 589 11.44 39.41 7.28
C ALA A 589 11.69 39.82 5.83
N ASN A 590 12.53 39.07 5.08
CA ASN A 590 12.92 39.41 3.71
C ASN A 590 12.81 38.17 2.79
N TRP A 591 12.54 38.39 1.52
CA TRP A 591 12.49 37.35 0.48
C TRP A 591 12.72 37.92 -0.93
N GLU A 592 13.02 37.04 -1.87
CA GLU A 592 13.12 37.42 -3.27
C GLU A 592 11.75 37.52 -3.94
N SER A 593 11.66 38.35 -5.01
CA SER A 593 10.45 38.45 -5.78
C SER A 593 10.19 37.20 -6.63
N MET A 594 8.98 36.70 -6.62
CA MET A 594 8.51 35.60 -7.46
C MET A 594 7.62 36.17 -8.58
N ALA A 595 7.98 35.88 -9.84
CA ALA A 595 7.29 36.44 -11.01
C ALA A 595 5.80 36.02 -11.13
N GLN A 596 5.47 34.84 -10.60
CA GLN A 596 4.12 34.23 -10.64
C GLN A 596 3.18 34.81 -9.57
N ALA A 597 3.71 35.45 -8.53
CA ALA A 597 2.92 35.93 -7.40
C ALA A 597 2.23 37.28 -7.70
N ASP A 598 0.98 37.44 -7.26
CA ASP A 598 0.27 38.71 -7.19
C ASP A 598 0.31 39.34 -5.78
N ARG A 599 0.66 38.54 -4.77
CA ARG A 599 0.90 38.97 -3.37
C ARG A 599 1.69 37.89 -2.63
N TYR A 600 2.16 38.22 -1.42
CA TYR A 600 2.81 37.29 -0.50
C TYR A 600 2.05 37.20 0.80
N LEU A 601 2.13 36.03 1.44
CA LEU A 601 1.62 35.75 2.78
C LEU A 601 2.77 35.31 3.67
N LEU A 602 2.84 35.90 4.88
CA LEU A 602 3.88 35.66 5.85
C LEU A 602 3.30 34.92 7.07
N ASP A 603 3.92 33.82 7.46
CA ASP A 603 3.71 33.16 8.74
C ASP A 603 4.96 33.35 9.61
N VAL A 604 4.75 33.64 10.91
CA VAL A 604 5.83 33.67 11.90
C VAL A 604 5.47 32.76 13.06
N PHE A 605 6.43 31.99 13.49
CA PHE A 605 6.27 31.00 14.55
C PHE A 605 7.25 31.26 15.70
N THR A 606 6.88 30.85 16.88
CA THR A 606 7.77 30.64 18.02
C THR A 606 7.52 29.26 18.60
N THR A 607 8.41 28.75 19.44
CA THR A 607 8.17 27.54 20.19
C THR A 607 7.47 27.83 21.51
N ALA A 608 6.56 26.98 21.91
CA ALA A 608 5.90 26.97 23.20
C ALA A 608 5.85 25.55 23.75
N GLN A 609 5.94 25.43 25.10
CA GLN A 609 5.71 24.16 25.73
C GLN A 609 4.18 23.95 25.83
N GLU A 610 3.65 22.91 25.23
CA GLU A 610 2.24 22.54 25.35
C GLU A 610 2.08 21.18 25.99
N ALA A 611 1.03 21.05 26.78
CA ALA A 611 0.72 19.81 27.48
C ALA A 611 0.23 18.71 26.52
N VAL A 612 0.84 17.53 26.66
CA VAL A 612 0.47 16.33 25.92
C VAL A 612 0.09 15.20 26.87
N ASP A 613 -0.71 14.23 26.41
CA ASP A 613 -1.25 13.15 27.26
C ASP A 613 -2.04 13.70 28.45
N GLN A 614 -3.28 14.12 28.19
CA GLN A 614 -4.12 14.85 29.14
C GLN A 614 -5.31 14.04 29.61
N ASP A 615 -5.69 14.24 30.92
CA ASP A 615 -6.98 13.89 31.46
C ASP A 615 -7.75 15.17 31.77
N VAL A 616 -8.96 15.32 31.22
CA VAL A 616 -9.75 16.53 31.32
C VAL A 616 -11.08 16.22 32.01
N ALA A 617 -11.34 16.88 33.14
CA ALA A 617 -12.60 16.70 33.86
C ALA A 617 -13.74 17.50 33.21
N ALA A 618 -14.80 16.80 32.81
CA ALA A 618 -16.09 17.37 32.46
C ALA A 618 -17.11 17.07 33.54
N PHE A 619 -17.90 18.06 33.93
CA PHE A 619 -18.93 17.93 34.96
C PHE A 619 -20.34 17.89 34.32
N ALA A 620 -21.30 17.24 34.99
CA ALA A 620 -22.67 17.13 34.51
C ALA A 620 -23.68 17.49 35.61
N THR A 621 -24.96 17.71 35.25
CA THR A 621 -26.06 17.92 36.23
C THR A 621 -27.07 16.79 36.09
N PRO A 622 -27.35 15.98 37.14
CA PRO A 622 -26.68 15.95 38.45
C PRO A 622 -25.18 15.66 38.34
N LEU A 623 -24.40 16.07 39.37
CA LEU A 623 -22.95 15.96 39.32
C LEU A 623 -22.50 14.54 38.97
N SER A 624 -21.75 14.43 37.89
CA SER A 624 -20.98 13.27 37.49
C SER A 624 -19.51 13.66 37.36
N LEU A 625 -18.64 12.84 37.85
CA LEU A 625 -17.18 13.03 37.80
C LEU A 625 -16.58 12.05 36.79
N PRO A 626 -15.42 12.35 36.22
CA PRO A 626 -14.67 11.37 35.45
C PRO A 626 -14.34 10.11 36.26
N ASP A 627 -14.02 9.02 35.58
CA ASP A 627 -13.69 7.72 36.19
C ASP A 627 -12.52 7.87 37.19
N GLY A 628 -12.71 7.38 38.40
CA GLY A 628 -11.73 7.42 39.49
C GLY A 628 -11.59 8.75 40.20
N TRP A 629 -12.20 9.85 39.72
CA TRP A 629 -12.26 11.12 40.46
C TRP A 629 -13.26 11.07 41.61
N THR A 630 -12.95 11.80 42.68
CA THR A 630 -13.80 11.92 43.86
C THR A 630 -14.02 13.38 44.25
N SER A 631 -15.20 13.69 44.75
CA SER A 631 -15.48 15.02 45.32
C SER A 631 -16.41 14.92 46.53
N THR A 632 -16.13 15.75 47.51
CA THR A 632 -17.08 16.04 48.63
C THR A 632 -18.03 17.20 48.33
N ALA A 633 -17.69 18.03 47.31
CA ALA A 633 -18.63 19.02 46.78
C ALA A 633 -19.66 18.31 45.90
N THR A 634 -20.95 18.64 46.13
CA THR A 634 -22.06 18.00 45.37
C THR A 634 -22.82 19.01 44.51
N GLY A 635 -22.47 20.27 44.57
CA GLY A 635 -23.10 21.37 43.84
C GLY A 635 -22.52 21.57 42.44
N THR A 636 -23.38 21.93 41.51
CA THR A 636 -22.99 22.39 40.17
C THR A 636 -23.50 23.81 39.89
N MET A 637 -22.91 24.52 38.93
CA MET A 637 -23.31 25.85 38.52
C MET A 637 -23.37 25.94 36.99
N SER A 638 -24.58 26.23 36.45
CA SER A 638 -24.83 26.38 35.02
C SER A 638 -25.20 27.81 34.60
N VAL A 639 -25.02 28.79 35.53
CA VAL A 639 -25.27 30.20 35.23
C VAL A 639 -24.16 30.77 34.37
N ASN A 640 -24.52 31.44 33.28
CA ASN A 640 -23.55 32.02 32.33
C ASN A 640 -22.52 32.90 33.06
N GLY A 641 -21.25 32.66 32.71
CA GLY A 641 -20.08 33.28 33.28
C GLY A 641 -19.58 32.63 34.61
N TYR A 642 -20.17 31.53 35.07
CA TYR A 642 -19.75 30.76 36.24
C TYR A 642 -19.29 29.32 35.87
N TYR A 643 -18.95 29.12 34.63
CA TYR A 643 -18.30 27.90 34.09
C TYR A 643 -17.25 28.30 33.03
N GLY A 644 -16.34 27.42 32.75
CA GLY A 644 -15.28 27.62 31.74
C GLY A 644 -15.80 27.43 30.31
N ALA A 645 -15.30 26.44 29.59
CA ALA A 645 -15.67 26.21 28.19
C ALA A 645 -17.13 25.73 28.01
N ALA A 646 -17.65 24.91 28.91
CA ALA A 646 -19.00 24.37 28.85
C ALA A 646 -19.65 24.23 30.27
N ALA A 647 -20.95 24.45 30.36
CA ALA A 647 -21.70 24.26 31.60
C ALA A 647 -21.98 22.76 31.85
N PRO A 648 -22.05 22.33 33.12
CA PRO A 648 -21.87 23.09 34.37
C PRO A 648 -20.45 23.00 34.92
N SER A 649 -20.05 23.98 35.71
CA SER A 649 -18.88 23.88 36.61
C SER A 649 -19.20 23.14 37.93
N LEU A 650 -18.17 22.56 38.58
CA LEU A 650 -18.25 22.10 39.97
C LEU A 650 -18.30 23.31 40.90
N ARG A 651 -19.20 23.30 41.86
CA ARG A 651 -19.33 24.38 42.86
C ARG A 651 -18.97 23.92 44.26
N PHE A 652 -17.89 24.48 44.79
CA PHE A 652 -17.53 24.42 46.22
C PHE A 652 -18.37 25.43 46.99
N SER A 653 -19.04 25.04 48.07
CA SER A 653 -19.96 25.86 48.83
C SER A 653 -19.80 25.72 50.35
N GLN A 654 -19.04 24.72 50.78
CA GLN A 654 -18.78 24.50 52.25
C GLN A 654 -17.27 24.42 52.49
N ASN A 655 -16.89 24.80 53.72
CA ASN A 655 -15.49 24.73 54.12
C ASN A 655 -14.96 23.30 54.10
N ALA A 656 -13.74 23.10 53.64
CA ALA A 656 -13.05 21.83 53.50
C ALA A 656 -13.64 20.86 52.45
N GLU A 657 -14.46 21.36 51.50
CA GLU A 657 -14.84 20.55 50.34
C GLU A 657 -13.63 20.29 49.45
N VAL A 658 -13.59 19.09 48.86
CA VAL A 658 -12.44 18.56 48.09
C VAL A 658 -12.91 18.06 46.74
N LEU A 659 -12.07 18.27 45.70
CA LEU A 659 -12.04 17.52 44.42
C LEU A 659 -10.69 16.84 44.34
N GLU A 660 -10.66 15.55 44.05
CA GLU A 660 -9.45 14.76 44.02
C GLU A 660 -9.44 13.86 42.75
N THR A 661 -8.31 13.86 42.05
CA THR A 661 -8.07 12.97 40.93
C THR A 661 -7.75 11.56 41.43
N PRO A 662 -7.82 10.51 40.56
CA PRO A 662 -7.21 9.22 40.88
C PRO A 662 -5.70 9.34 41.05
N ASP A 663 -5.11 8.39 41.78
CA ASP A 663 -3.67 8.15 41.66
C ASP A 663 -3.37 7.50 40.30
N TYR A 664 -2.73 8.24 39.40
CA TYR A 664 -2.47 7.80 38.06
C TYR A 664 -1.30 6.80 37.96
N GLY A 665 -0.54 6.60 39.02
CA GLY A 665 0.67 5.76 39.01
C GLY A 665 1.80 6.30 38.13
N LYS A 666 1.63 7.47 37.51
CA LYS A 666 2.60 8.21 36.68
C LYS A 666 2.67 9.67 37.12
N GLU A 667 3.81 10.32 36.83
CA GLU A 667 4.03 11.71 37.24
C GLU A 667 3.21 12.70 36.42
N ILE A 668 2.52 13.61 37.10
CA ILE A 668 1.83 14.76 36.54
C ILE A 668 2.86 15.84 36.25
N GLN A 669 2.88 16.35 35.04
CA GLN A 669 3.78 17.40 34.56
C GLN A 669 3.10 18.78 34.51
N GLY A 670 1.78 18.81 34.44
CA GLY A 670 1.02 20.05 34.43
C GLY A 670 -0.39 19.88 34.97
N VAL A 671 -0.92 20.96 35.57
CA VAL A 671 -2.30 21.07 36.05
C VAL A 671 -2.81 22.44 35.68
N SER A 672 -4.00 22.52 35.08
CA SER A 672 -4.71 23.79 34.90
C SER A 672 -6.19 23.64 35.20
N PHE A 673 -6.83 24.71 35.61
CA PHE A 673 -8.31 24.76 35.78
C PHE A 673 -8.80 26.20 35.74
N TRP A 674 -10.01 26.35 35.22
CA TRP A 674 -10.74 27.59 35.27
C TRP A 674 -11.47 27.73 36.63
N MET A 675 -11.56 28.98 37.17
CA MET A 675 -12.30 29.26 38.43
C MET A 675 -12.93 30.63 38.44
N ARG A 676 -13.99 30.76 39.24
CA ARG A 676 -14.63 32.02 39.54
C ARG A 676 -15.35 31.99 40.89
N GLY A 677 -15.25 33.06 41.66
CA GLY A 677 -15.98 33.22 42.92
C GLY A 677 -17.46 33.59 42.74
N TYR A 678 -18.31 33.05 43.59
CA TYR A 678 -19.67 33.50 43.79
C TYR A 678 -19.84 33.95 45.27
N LYS A 679 -19.83 35.26 45.51
CA LYS A 679 -19.75 35.85 46.85
C LYS A 679 -18.50 35.39 47.65
N ALA A 680 -17.43 35.09 46.99
CA ALA A 680 -16.16 34.78 47.62
C ALA A 680 -15.68 36.00 48.45
N THR A 681 -15.07 35.75 49.60
CA THR A 681 -14.56 36.76 50.54
C THR A 681 -13.02 36.64 50.63
N GLY A 682 -12.35 37.54 51.31
CA GLY A 682 -10.90 37.44 51.53
C GLY A 682 -10.43 36.16 52.23
N ASP A 683 -11.35 35.46 52.91
CA ASP A 683 -11.08 34.15 53.54
C ASP A 683 -11.31 32.97 52.58
N SER A 684 -11.87 33.23 51.37
CA SER A 684 -12.12 32.19 50.38
C SER A 684 -10.81 31.86 49.63
N LYS A 685 -10.38 30.60 49.71
CA LYS A 685 -9.16 30.13 49.03
C LYS A 685 -9.29 28.69 48.55
N ILE A 686 -8.57 28.37 47.50
CA ILE A 686 -8.35 27.00 47.05
C ILE A 686 -6.89 26.64 47.32
N THR A 687 -6.66 25.56 48.05
CA THR A 687 -5.36 24.95 48.23
C THR A 687 -5.21 23.80 47.26
N ILE A 688 -4.15 23.79 46.50
CA ILE A 688 -3.80 22.75 45.54
C ILE A 688 -2.71 21.88 46.15
N SER A 689 -2.96 20.59 46.28
CA SER A 689 -2.01 19.63 46.85
C SER A 689 -1.70 18.53 45.81
N GLY A 690 -0.46 18.11 45.71
CA GLY A 690 0.00 16.97 44.90
C GLY A 690 0.37 15.78 45.82
N LEU A 691 0.11 14.56 45.32
CA LEU A 691 0.47 13.31 45.98
C LEU A 691 1.88 12.90 45.55
N PHE A 692 2.82 12.83 46.46
CA PHE A 692 4.22 12.43 46.22
C PHE A 692 4.57 11.23 47.10
N GLY A 693 4.75 10.07 46.51
CA GLY A 693 5.13 8.85 47.24
C GLY A 693 4.17 8.53 48.40
N GLY A 694 2.86 8.69 48.20
CA GLY A 694 1.80 8.44 49.17
C GLY A 694 1.54 9.59 50.18
N ASN A 695 2.25 10.74 50.05
CA ASN A 695 2.07 11.90 50.95
C ASN A 695 1.58 13.12 50.18
N TRP A 696 0.51 13.77 50.68
CA TRP A 696 -0.01 15.03 50.16
C TRP A 696 0.87 16.20 50.55
N LYS A 697 1.29 17.02 49.58
CA LYS A 697 2.05 18.26 49.79
C LYS A 697 1.39 19.39 49.03
N GLU A 698 1.31 20.58 49.62
CA GLU A 698 0.84 21.78 48.96
C GLU A 698 1.81 22.16 47.82
N ILE A 699 1.25 22.38 46.62
CA ILE A 699 1.96 22.83 45.41
C ILE A 699 1.49 24.23 44.98
N GLY A 700 0.37 24.72 45.52
CA GLY A 700 -0.11 26.05 45.25
C GLY A 700 -1.30 26.43 46.14
N GLN A 701 -1.54 27.73 46.28
CA GLN A 701 -2.70 28.28 46.96
C GLN A 701 -3.19 29.52 46.22
N ILE A 702 -4.51 29.63 46.05
CA ILE A 702 -5.18 30.76 45.44
C ILE A 702 -6.02 31.45 46.54
N ALA A 703 -5.62 32.65 46.93
CA ALA A 703 -6.28 33.41 48.00
C ALA A 703 -7.14 34.60 47.48
N GLU A 704 -6.86 35.10 46.28
CA GLU A 704 -7.59 36.21 45.67
C GLU A 704 -8.49 35.69 44.54
N ILE A 705 -9.71 35.25 44.88
CA ILE A 705 -10.65 34.67 43.89
C ILE A 705 -11.61 35.76 43.42
N SER A 706 -11.58 36.07 42.14
CA SER A 706 -12.43 37.11 41.52
C SER A 706 -13.89 36.69 41.47
N ASN A 707 -14.80 37.59 41.94
CA ASN A 707 -16.25 37.43 41.79
C ASN A 707 -16.80 38.00 40.46
N THR A 708 -16.00 38.74 39.73
CA THR A 708 -16.44 39.48 38.53
C THR A 708 -16.03 38.86 37.23
N LYS A 709 -14.90 38.14 37.18
CA LYS A 709 -14.41 37.44 35.98
C LYS A 709 -13.93 36.05 36.38
N GLY A 710 -13.94 35.11 35.38
CA GLY A 710 -13.25 33.85 35.48
C GLY A 710 -11.74 34.06 35.30
N ASP A 711 -10.95 33.20 35.91
CA ASP A 711 -9.51 33.19 35.85
C ASP A 711 -9.01 31.75 35.71
N VAL A 712 -7.84 31.55 35.08
CA VAL A 712 -7.22 30.25 34.95
C VAL A 712 -5.99 30.18 35.83
N TRP A 713 -5.87 29.12 36.62
CA TRP A 713 -4.70 28.79 37.37
C TRP A 713 -3.94 27.65 36.72
N GLU A 714 -2.61 27.75 36.65
CA GLU A 714 -1.74 26.79 36.04
C GLU A 714 -0.54 26.48 36.93
N TRP A 715 -0.11 25.24 36.89
CA TRP A 715 1.11 24.76 37.51
C TRP A 715 1.80 23.78 36.54
N SER A 716 3.13 23.86 36.45
CA SER A 716 3.94 22.94 35.70
C SER A 716 5.17 22.51 36.50
N ALA A 717 5.55 21.24 36.39
CA ALA A 717 6.79 20.76 36.98
C ALA A 717 7.98 21.44 36.31
N THR A 718 8.96 21.89 37.09
CA THR A 718 10.22 22.39 36.53
C THR A 718 11.09 21.22 36.04
N ALA A 719 11.92 21.47 35.03
CA ALA A 719 12.78 20.42 34.44
C ALA A 719 13.61 19.71 35.52
N GLY A 720 13.51 18.40 35.59
CA GLY A 720 14.16 17.55 36.61
C GLY A 720 13.44 17.43 37.94
N GLN A 721 12.28 18.06 38.12
CA GLN A 721 11.45 17.92 39.31
C GLN A 721 10.49 16.73 39.17
N VAL A 722 10.43 15.88 40.20
CA VAL A 722 9.46 14.78 40.25
C VAL A 722 8.04 15.38 40.41
N GLY A 723 7.14 15.04 39.50
CA GLY A 723 5.75 15.42 39.51
C GLY A 723 4.91 14.62 40.52
N PRO A 724 3.76 15.16 40.98
CA PRO A 724 2.81 14.40 41.82
C PRO A 724 2.09 13.30 41.03
N GLN A 725 1.57 12.29 41.70
CA GLN A 725 0.83 11.19 41.08
C GLN A 725 -0.70 11.41 41.13
N ALA A 726 -1.17 12.31 41.94
CA ALA A 726 -2.58 12.77 42.04
C ALA A 726 -2.65 14.22 42.45
N ILE A 727 -3.77 14.89 42.18
CA ILE A 727 -4.03 16.29 42.53
C ILE A 727 -5.26 16.34 43.41
N ARG A 728 -5.21 17.22 44.43
CA ARG A 728 -6.33 17.54 45.30
C ARG A 728 -6.55 19.06 45.36
N LEU A 729 -7.75 19.52 45.05
CA LEU A 729 -8.21 20.87 45.25
C LEU A 729 -9.05 20.91 46.55
N THR A 730 -8.66 21.74 47.52
CA THR A 730 -9.40 21.91 48.78
C THR A 730 -9.87 23.34 48.87
N TYR A 731 -11.19 23.53 48.98
CA TYR A 731 -11.79 24.85 49.23
C TYR A 731 -11.89 25.16 50.73
N ASN A 732 -11.46 26.33 51.12
CA ASN A 732 -11.68 26.88 52.43
C ASN A 732 -12.37 28.25 52.26
N GLY A 733 -13.49 28.48 52.93
CA GLY A 733 -14.23 29.74 52.85
C GLY A 733 -15.35 29.89 53.88
N ALA A 734 -15.83 31.11 54.02
CA ALA A 734 -16.92 31.46 54.95
C ALA A 734 -18.25 30.87 54.49
N SER A 735 -19.18 30.68 55.44
CA SER A 735 -20.55 30.23 55.14
C SER A 735 -21.24 31.19 54.14
N GLY A 736 -21.80 30.66 53.08
CA GLY A 736 -22.50 31.43 52.04
C GLY A 736 -21.62 31.96 50.89
N ALA A 737 -20.29 31.84 51.00
CA ALA A 737 -19.37 32.00 49.88
C ALA A 737 -19.24 30.71 49.12
N SER A 738 -18.94 30.79 47.82
CA SER A 738 -18.63 29.60 46.98
C SER A 738 -17.66 29.93 45.85
N VAL A 739 -17.04 28.90 45.34
CA VAL A 739 -16.16 28.98 44.19
C VAL A 739 -16.55 27.93 43.15
N CYS A 740 -16.65 28.35 41.89
CA CYS A 740 -16.88 27.50 40.76
C CYS A 740 -15.52 27.12 40.14
N VAL A 741 -15.32 25.84 39.84
CA VAL A 741 -14.12 25.28 39.20
C VAL A 741 -14.55 24.46 38.00
N ASP A 742 -13.84 24.61 36.90
CA ASP A 742 -14.15 23.95 35.65
C ASP A 742 -12.87 23.70 34.79
N ASP A 743 -13.03 22.97 33.66
CA ASP A 743 -11.94 22.69 32.70
C ASP A 743 -10.66 22.17 33.38
N VAL A 744 -10.81 21.32 34.42
CA VAL A 744 -9.66 20.82 35.15
C VAL A 744 -8.91 19.86 34.25
N THR A 745 -7.66 20.21 33.89
CA THR A 745 -6.81 19.45 32.98
C THR A 745 -5.55 18.98 33.70
N ILE A 746 -5.29 17.69 33.64
CA ILE A 746 -4.08 17.05 34.17
C ILE A 746 -3.25 16.62 33.00
N SER A 747 -1.96 16.98 32.95
CA SER A 747 -1.05 16.69 31.86
C SER A 747 0.12 15.85 32.36
N PHE A 748 0.49 14.82 31.60
CA PHE A 748 1.56 13.87 31.94
C PHE A 748 2.85 14.06 31.13
N GLY A 749 2.82 14.95 30.14
CA GLY A 749 3.96 15.36 29.36
C GLY A 749 3.84 16.78 28.86
N MET A 750 5.00 17.34 28.50
CA MET A 750 5.07 18.64 27.83
C MET A 750 5.90 18.43 26.56
N ALA A 751 5.38 18.88 25.43
CA ALA A 751 6.10 18.88 24.15
C ALA A 751 6.33 20.31 23.67
N GLU A 752 7.48 20.52 23.03
CA GLU A 752 7.74 21.77 22.35
C GLU A 752 6.96 21.77 21.02
N VAL A 753 6.03 22.71 20.89
CA VAL A 753 5.19 22.88 19.70
C VAL A 753 5.44 24.22 19.04
N LYS A 754 5.37 24.25 17.73
CA LYS A 754 5.40 25.52 16.96
C LYS A 754 4.06 26.23 17.11
N LYS A 755 4.11 27.46 17.62
CA LYS A 755 2.95 28.35 17.76
C LYS A 755 3.05 29.51 16.77
N LYS A 756 2.02 29.70 15.96
CA LYS A 756 1.95 30.88 15.09
C LYS A 756 1.75 32.14 15.92
N VAL A 757 2.57 33.13 15.68
CA VAL A 757 2.42 34.50 16.22
C VAL A 757 1.97 35.48 15.15
N VAL A 758 2.23 35.17 13.87
CA VAL A 758 1.65 35.81 12.70
C VAL A 758 1.12 34.73 11.79
N ASP A 759 -0.15 34.83 11.36
CA ASP A 759 -0.82 33.83 10.56
C ASP A 759 -1.28 34.43 9.22
N ARG A 760 -0.67 33.94 8.14
CA ARG A 760 -1.01 34.31 6.76
C ARG A 760 -1.16 35.81 6.54
N GLN A 761 -0.28 36.63 7.13
CA GLN A 761 -0.29 38.07 6.95
C GLN A 761 -0.09 38.41 5.50
N ASN A 762 -1.12 39.00 4.87
CA ASN A 762 -0.99 39.53 3.51
C ASN A 762 -0.10 40.77 3.51
N VAL A 763 0.99 40.71 2.76
CA VAL A 763 1.99 41.77 2.66
C VAL A 763 2.06 42.38 1.24
N ASN A 764 1.04 42.13 0.41
CA ASN A 764 0.98 42.56 -1.00
C ASN A 764 2.22 42.04 -1.79
N LEU A 765 2.68 42.82 -2.76
CA LEU A 765 3.88 42.50 -3.58
C LEU A 765 5.20 43.00 -2.98
N THR A 766 5.21 43.33 -1.67
CA THR A 766 6.49 43.69 -1.03
C THR A 766 7.38 42.49 -0.86
N THR A 767 8.70 42.67 -0.89
CA THR A 767 9.69 41.62 -0.66
C THR A 767 10.29 41.68 0.75
N ASN A 768 9.64 42.46 1.64
CA ASN A 768 9.96 42.49 3.07
C ASN A 768 8.75 42.91 3.88
N PHE A 769 8.79 42.60 5.19
CA PHE A 769 7.75 43.01 6.13
C PHE A 769 8.32 43.13 7.54
N ALA A 770 8.01 44.26 8.21
CA ALA A 770 8.40 44.45 9.60
C ALA A 770 7.45 43.72 10.55
N VAL A 771 7.95 42.70 11.18
CA VAL A 771 7.27 41.95 12.24
C VAL A 771 7.54 42.66 13.58
N THR A 772 6.51 43.02 14.32
CA THR A 772 6.60 43.78 15.58
C THR A 772 5.76 43.16 16.69
N GLY A 773 5.95 43.62 17.93
CA GLY A 773 5.20 43.10 19.09
C GLY A 773 5.66 41.74 19.58
N LEU A 774 6.90 41.39 19.29
CA LEU A 774 7.52 40.14 19.70
C LEU A 774 8.19 40.28 21.09
N GLU A 775 8.46 39.16 21.75
CA GLU A 775 9.15 39.11 23.04
C GLU A 775 10.66 39.23 22.87
N PRO A 776 11.38 39.92 23.79
CA PRO A 776 12.83 40.00 23.77
C PRO A 776 13.52 38.66 24.02
N ALA A 777 14.74 38.50 23.50
CA ALA A 777 15.60 37.33 23.67
C ALA A 777 14.94 35.98 23.33
N ARG A 778 13.96 35.97 22.42
CA ARG A 778 13.19 34.81 22.03
C ARG A 778 13.46 34.39 20.60
N ASP A 779 13.41 33.07 20.35
CA ASP A 779 13.60 32.47 19.03
C ASP A 779 12.27 32.42 18.25
N TYR A 780 12.36 32.82 16.99
CA TYR A 780 11.27 32.82 16.02
C TYR A 780 11.74 32.16 14.71
N THR A 781 10.81 31.66 13.94
CA THR A 781 11.03 31.28 12.55
C THR A 781 9.97 31.92 11.67
N TYR A 782 10.30 32.23 10.43
CA TYR A 782 9.30 32.67 9.47
C TYR A 782 9.38 31.93 8.15
N ILE A 783 8.24 31.82 7.48
CA ILE A 783 8.06 31.29 6.13
C ILE A 783 7.20 32.24 5.33
N VAL A 784 7.43 32.26 4.02
CA VAL A 784 6.73 33.08 3.06
C VAL A 784 6.05 32.19 2.03
N TYR A 785 4.85 32.59 1.59
CA TYR A 785 4.14 31.99 0.47
C TYR A 785 3.91 33.07 -0.58
N GLY A 786 4.11 32.72 -1.85
CA GLY A 786 3.54 33.47 -2.96
C GLY A 786 2.07 33.11 -3.14
N ALA A 787 1.26 34.04 -3.62
CA ALA A 787 -0.15 33.77 -3.95
C ALA A 787 -0.49 34.35 -5.31
N LYS A 788 -1.39 33.70 -6.06
CA LYS A 788 -1.97 34.18 -7.30
C LYS A 788 -3.46 33.84 -7.31
N GLY A 789 -4.31 34.88 -7.18
CA GLY A 789 -5.72 34.63 -6.88
C GLY A 789 -5.89 33.89 -5.59
N GLU A 790 -6.57 32.72 -5.58
CA GLU A 790 -6.74 31.87 -4.39
C GLU A 790 -5.68 30.76 -4.27
N LYS A 791 -4.90 30.50 -5.32
CA LYS A 791 -3.84 29.48 -5.30
C LYS A 791 -2.61 30.00 -4.54
N LEU A 792 -1.97 29.12 -3.76
CA LEU A 792 -0.75 29.40 -3.01
C LEU A 792 0.43 28.65 -3.62
N SER A 793 1.62 29.21 -3.45
CA SER A 793 2.89 28.53 -3.68
C SER A 793 3.16 27.47 -2.61
N LEU A 794 4.15 26.63 -2.82
CA LEU A 794 4.82 25.92 -1.73
C LEU A 794 5.41 26.95 -0.75
N PRO A 795 5.60 26.58 0.54
CA PRO A 795 6.29 27.44 1.49
C PRO A 795 7.76 27.66 1.10
N SER A 796 8.31 28.79 1.50
CA SER A 796 9.76 29.00 1.48
C SER A 796 10.45 28.08 2.48
N GLU A 797 11.80 27.98 2.39
CA GLU A 797 12.60 27.52 3.51
C GLU A 797 12.32 28.37 4.77
N GLU A 798 12.48 27.74 5.96
CA GLU A 798 12.31 28.40 7.24
C GLU A 798 13.54 29.25 7.57
N ILE A 799 13.33 30.50 7.92
CA ILE A 799 14.40 31.40 8.39
C ILE A 799 14.28 31.59 9.89
N ALA A 800 15.32 31.19 10.61
CA ALA A 800 15.41 31.39 12.06
C ALA A 800 15.90 32.82 12.40
N VAL A 801 15.31 33.43 13.42
CA VAL A 801 15.70 34.75 13.91
C VAL A 801 15.49 34.81 15.42
N ARG A 802 16.45 35.40 16.14
CA ARG A 802 16.34 35.65 17.58
C ARG A 802 16.27 37.13 17.86
N THR A 803 15.25 37.61 18.56
CA THR A 803 15.13 39.00 19.02
C THR A 803 16.24 39.37 20.00
N LYS A 804 16.65 40.62 20.03
CA LYS A 804 17.66 41.09 20.98
C LYS A 804 17.16 41.03 22.44
N ALA A 805 18.06 40.91 23.38
CA ALA A 805 17.72 41.03 24.79
C ALA A 805 17.31 42.47 25.10
N GLY A 806 16.31 42.66 25.95
CA GLY A 806 15.93 43.98 26.42
C GLY A 806 17.04 44.59 27.30
N ASP A 807 17.22 45.91 27.21
CA ASP A 807 18.14 46.63 28.08
C ASP A 807 17.67 46.46 29.56
N SER A 808 18.33 45.59 30.28
CA SER A 808 18.22 45.60 31.75
C SER A 808 18.77 46.93 32.21
N ALA A 809 17.92 47.82 32.75
CA ALA A 809 18.36 49.05 33.40
C ALA A 809 19.41 48.67 34.46
N VAL A 810 20.69 48.86 34.16
CA VAL A 810 21.76 48.83 35.14
C VAL A 810 21.53 50.06 36.05
N THR A 811 20.90 49.84 37.19
CA THR A 811 20.98 50.80 38.27
C THR A 811 22.47 50.88 38.67
N GLU A 812 23.16 51.93 38.21
CA GLU A 812 24.44 52.31 38.76
C GLU A 812 24.27 52.55 40.27
N VAL A 813 24.76 51.63 41.08
CA VAL A 813 25.00 51.89 42.49
C VAL A 813 26.21 52.85 42.52
N GLY A 814 25.95 54.13 42.77
CA GLY A 814 27.00 55.13 42.96
C GLY A 814 27.92 54.68 44.08
N ASP A 815 29.18 54.52 43.81
CA ASP A 815 30.25 54.42 44.76
C ASP A 815 30.38 55.78 45.51
N ASP A 816 29.90 55.80 46.69
CA ASP A 816 30.16 56.93 47.65
C ASP A 816 31.52 56.71 48.32
N ASP A 817 32.58 57.24 47.68
CA ASP A 817 33.89 57.34 48.25
C ASP A 817 33.98 58.47 49.33
N SER A 818 33.52 58.15 50.51
CA SER A 818 33.86 59.02 51.69
C SER A 818 35.19 58.63 52.27
N GLU A 819 36.20 59.43 52.00
CA GLU A 819 37.49 59.43 52.66
C GLU A 819 37.32 59.45 54.18
N LEU A 820 38.10 58.59 54.88
CA LEU A 820 38.44 58.77 56.31
C LEU A 820 39.84 59.31 56.47
N PRO A 821 40.09 60.38 57.26
CA PRO A 821 41.41 60.96 57.43
C PRO A 821 42.20 60.27 58.57
N VAL A 822 43.49 59.97 58.26
CA VAL A 822 44.71 59.72 59.09
C VAL A 822 44.62 58.58 60.12
#